data_0df0835c1ffeda65b9759e7c339df995
#
_entry.id   0df0835c1ffeda65b9759e7c339df995
#
_cell.length_a   1.000
_cell.length_b   1.000
_cell.length_c   1.000
_cell.angle_alpha   90.00
_cell.angle_beta   90.00
_cell.angle_gamma   90.00
#
_symmetry.space_group_name_H-M   'P 1'
#
loop_
_entity.id
_entity.type
_entity.pdbx_description
1 polymer ?
#
loop_
_entity_poly.entity_id
_entity_poly.type
_entity_poly.pdbx_seq_one_letter_code
_entity_poly.pdbx_strand_id
1 'polypeptide(L)'
;MNQWHKKLPLLLELCGQLAPLDGQRLSTLLIQSVNVLAGNTSGLAPVIFLTGGPQPGPGPYPSLSLELVLEAGAARSLTWVLAALSDSSASFELARRIAARPWEAERARIEMVNAAQTVEVQTGDPDWDAALAFSQNTAFSLFFGPSQSLPSPSFVISRQPDQGHSARGDGKDYSPLWNGQPPFEAYYLAGLLPGAPELAAGLIRNFLAVQTKEGAVDWRPGLAGQRGTWLAAPLLTSLAWRTYQRTLDQNFLHEIQPGLDAFIRCWFTKEHDRDLDGFPEWDHPLQTGLEDNPAFTIWQTGGQGAGISAAENPALSAMLFHEIHSMSFIAEVLDNPQEHERLELKSAELRSLTEECWDASAVLYHNRDRVTHRSPAGKSLAKQRGIGTLAANQTFKQPVRLLVRLNLKSEATRRPVIILHGQNGETPLSEHLERMDFQWGPGLAVATSRELYTRLDEVEVSGLDERDQAFIQIMDFSCEDISLFLPIWAGIPAVQHVQALLNRTLLAADRFGRPFGIPACASAPPAGKKSKPDLAMNSTCQAVHLPWNVLIGEGLLAYGLRQEAANLTARLMTAVIQNLKKQHAFYRAYHAETGAGIGERNAVQGLAPLGLFLDVLGVEIQSSKRLRLSGKNPFPWPVTVKYRGLTVTRQAEKTEIIFPNGQTFSLNDPTDAVVFVD
;
A
#
# COMPACT_ATOMS: atom_id res chain seq x y z
N MET A 1 -34.50 19.80 -44.76
CA MET A 1 -34.97 20.36 -43.48
C MET A 1 -36.48 20.28 -43.47
N ASN A 2 -37.09 19.29 -42.83
CA ASN A 2 -38.53 19.25 -42.48
C ASN A 2 -39.01 17.80 -42.29
N GLN A 3 -38.56 17.10 -41.26
CA GLN A 3 -39.18 15.81 -40.89
C GLN A 3 -39.06 15.45 -39.40
N TRP A 4 -38.85 16.40 -38.49
CA TRP A 4 -38.75 16.12 -37.04
C TRP A 4 -39.92 16.67 -36.23
N HIS A 5 -41.13 16.62 -36.74
CA HIS A 5 -42.37 16.96 -36.00
C HIS A 5 -43.15 15.74 -35.49
N LYS A 6 -42.52 14.59 -35.31
CA LYS A 6 -43.17 13.47 -34.66
C LYS A 6 -42.89 13.54 -33.15
N LYS A 7 -43.95 13.65 -32.34
CA LYS A 7 -43.92 13.39 -30.90
C LYS A 7 -43.41 11.96 -30.71
N LEU A 8 -42.21 11.80 -30.16
CA LEU A 8 -41.66 10.49 -29.80
C LEU A 8 -41.93 10.26 -28.34
N PRO A 9 -42.75 9.26 -27.96
CA PRO A 9 -42.84 8.84 -26.60
C PRO A 9 -41.51 8.29 -26.13
N LEU A 10 -40.97 8.80 -25.03
CA LEU A 10 -39.80 8.28 -24.36
C LEU A 10 -40.25 7.48 -23.16
N LEU A 11 -40.06 6.16 -23.19
CA LEU A 11 -40.24 5.27 -22.05
C LEU A 11 -38.93 5.20 -21.26
N LEU A 12 -38.97 5.67 -20.02
CA LEU A 12 -37.87 5.50 -19.08
C LEU A 12 -38.25 4.43 -18.07
N GLU A 13 -37.52 3.33 -18.07
CA GLU A 13 -37.67 2.25 -17.11
C GLU A 13 -36.40 2.15 -16.25
N LEU A 14 -36.58 2.27 -14.94
CA LEU A 14 -35.50 2.05 -13.96
C LEU A 14 -35.70 0.69 -13.30
N CYS A 15 -34.81 -0.23 -13.61
CA CYS A 15 -34.76 -1.56 -13.00
C CYS A 15 -33.70 -1.58 -11.90
N GLY A 16 -34.10 -1.96 -10.70
CA GLY A 16 -33.16 -2.18 -9.60
C GLY A 16 -32.84 -3.67 -9.47
N GLN A 17 -31.62 -4.09 -9.77
CA GLN A 17 -31.09 -5.37 -9.32
C GLN A 17 -30.19 -5.13 -8.10
N LEU A 18 -30.72 -5.43 -6.92
CA LEU A 18 -29.88 -5.76 -5.78
C LEU A 18 -29.64 -7.28 -5.89
N ALA A 19 -28.37 -7.71 -6.00
CA ALA A 19 -28.04 -9.12 -6.04
C ALA A 19 -28.69 -9.83 -4.83
N PRO A 20 -29.45 -10.91 -5.02
CA PRO A 20 -30.10 -11.60 -3.93
C PRO A 20 -29.04 -12.32 -3.10
N LEU A 21 -28.72 -11.78 -1.95
CA LEU A 21 -28.15 -12.52 -0.85
C LEU A 21 -29.31 -12.93 0.05
N ASP A 22 -29.36 -14.18 0.43
CA ASP A 22 -30.40 -14.87 1.18
C ASP A 22 -31.44 -14.00 1.91
N GLY A 23 -32.66 -13.98 1.39
CA GLY A 23 -33.81 -13.35 2.04
C GLY A 23 -34.09 -11.87 1.68
N GLN A 24 -33.31 -11.24 0.82
CA GLN A 24 -33.51 -9.85 0.40
C GLN A 24 -34.46 -9.81 -0.81
N ARG A 25 -35.60 -9.15 -0.65
CA ARG A 25 -36.53 -8.89 -1.76
C ARG A 25 -36.64 -7.40 -2.02
N LEU A 26 -36.26 -7.00 -3.24
CA LEU A 26 -36.66 -5.72 -3.77
C LEU A 26 -38.14 -5.81 -4.15
N SER A 27 -38.93 -4.80 -3.84
CA SER A 27 -40.36 -4.73 -4.20
C SER A 27 -40.72 -3.31 -4.62
N THR A 28 -41.75 -3.21 -5.47
CA THR A 28 -42.38 -1.93 -5.73
C THR A 28 -43.37 -1.68 -4.61
N LEU A 29 -43.21 -0.58 -3.89
CA LEU A 29 -44.09 -0.17 -2.78
C LEU A 29 -44.76 1.17 -3.08
N LEU A 30 -45.95 1.34 -2.56
CA LEU A 30 -46.67 2.62 -2.55
C LEU A 30 -46.48 3.27 -1.17
N ILE A 31 -45.67 4.32 -1.08
CA ILE A 31 -45.43 5.10 0.14
C ILE A 31 -45.98 6.50 -0.08
N GLN A 32 -46.93 6.94 0.76
CA GLN A 32 -47.60 8.26 0.67
C GLN A 32 -48.10 8.56 -0.75
N SER A 33 -48.74 7.60 -1.42
CA SER A 33 -49.23 7.68 -2.80
C SER A 33 -48.16 7.82 -3.89
N VAL A 34 -46.91 7.49 -3.60
CA VAL A 34 -45.80 7.49 -4.56
C VAL A 34 -45.25 6.08 -4.70
N ASN A 35 -45.11 5.61 -5.95
CA ASN A 35 -44.47 4.34 -6.22
C ASN A 35 -42.96 4.48 -6.08
N VAL A 36 -42.35 3.59 -5.31
CA VAL A 36 -40.91 3.51 -5.08
C VAL A 36 -40.43 2.06 -5.19
N LEU A 37 -39.12 1.87 -5.47
CA LEU A 37 -38.50 0.56 -5.24
C LEU A 37 -37.96 0.56 -3.81
N ALA A 38 -38.30 -0.46 -3.06
CA ALA A 38 -37.82 -0.62 -1.69
C ALA A 38 -37.29 -2.02 -1.46
N GLY A 39 -36.35 -2.15 -0.57
CA GLY A 39 -35.73 -3.41 -0.21
C GLY A 39 -35.38 -3.46 1.27
N ASN A 40 -34.73 -4.56 1.67
CA ASN A 40 -34.16 -4.71 2.99
C ASN A 40 -32.79 -5.38 2.86
N THR A 41 -31.79 -4.81 3.48
CA THR A 41 -30.42 -5.34 3.43
C THR A 41 -29.66 -4.96 4.70
N SER A 42 -29.17 -5.96 5.45
CA SER A 42 -28.28 -5.76 6.61
C SER A 42 -28.75 -4.69 7.63
N GLY A 43 -30.06 -4.69 7.94
CA GLY A 43 -30.65 -3.73 8.88
C GLY A 43 -30.94 -2.35 8.30
N LEU A 44 -30.74 -2.17 6.97
CA LEU A 44 -31.18 -0.97 6.24
C LEU A 44 -32.36 -1.28 5.36
N ALA A 45 -33.22 -0.28 5.15
CA ALA A 45 -34.36 -0.33 4.27
C ALA A 45 -34.17 0.65 3.10
N PRO A 46 -33.37 0.31 2.07
CA PRO A 46 -33.15 1.18 0.94
C PRO A 46 -34.44 1.48 0.17
N VAL A 47 -34.57 2.73 -0.27
CA VAL A 47 -35.69 3.21 -1.11
C VAL A 47 -35.08 3.95 -2.30
N ILE A 48 -35.52 3.60 -3.52
CA ILE A 48 -35.26 4.38 -4.74
C ILE A 48 -36.54 5.18 -5.04
N PHE A 49 -36.38 6.48 -5.01
CA PHE A 49 -37.41 7.46 -5.34
C PHE A 49 -37.10 8.09 -6.70
N LEU A 50 -38.11 8.20 -7.56
CA LEU A 50 -38.04 8.86 -8.86
C LEU A 50 -39.07 9.97 -8.94
N THR A 51 -38.66 11.18 -9.35
CA THR A 51 -39.60 12.27 -9.61
C THR A 51 -40.43 12.03 -10.89
N GLY A 52 -41.56 12.68 -11.02
CA GLY A 52 -42.39 12.61 -12.23
C GLY A 52 -43.60 11.69 -12.14
N GLY A 53 -43.82 11.02 -10.98
CA GLY A 53 -44.96 10.16 -10.75
C GLY A 53 -44.89 8.81 -11.45
N PRO A 54 -43.79 8.04 -11.24
CA PRO A 54 -43.61 6.76 -11.91
C PRO A 54 -44.68 5.76 -11.53
N GLN A 55 -44.97 4.83 -12.41
CA GLN A 55 -45.83 3.68 -12.20
C GLN A 55 -44.99 2.40 -12.02
N PRO A 56 -45.54 1.34 -11.41
CA PRO A 56 -44.86 0.04 -11.43
C PRO A 56 -44.63 -0.40 -12.88
N GLY A 57 -43.42 -0.85 -13.17
CA GLY A 57 -43.07 -1.35 -14.50
C GLY A 57 -43.76 -2.66 -14.85
N PRO A 58 -43.99 -2.93 -16.15
CA PRO A 58 -44.72 -4.10 -16.62
C PRO A 58 -43.93 -5.41 -16.58
N GLY A 59 -42.63 -5.37 -16.27
CA GLY A 59 -41.74 -6.54 -16.30
C GLY A 59 -41.87 -7.47 -15.12
N PRO A 60 -41.28 -8.68 -15.19
CA PRO A 60 -41.31 -9.68 -14.12
C PRO A 60 -40.46 -9.26 -12.89
N TYR A 61 -39.64 -8.23 -13.03
CA TYR A 61 -38.78 -7.69 -11.96
C TYR A 61 -39.36 -6.41 -11.41
N PRO A 62 -39.20 -6.10 -10.12
CA PRO A 62 -39.59 -4.82 -9.55
C PRO A 62 -38.93 -3.67 -10.31
N SER A 63 -39.73 -2.80 -10.89
CA SER A 63 -39.25 -1.66 -11.67
C SER A 63 -40.21 -0.47 -11.53
N LEU A 64 -39.71 0.73 -11.82
CA LEU A 64 -40.46 1.96 -11.96
C LEU A 64 -40.41 2.40 -13.42
N SER A 65 -41.61 2.66 -13.99
CA SER A 65 -41.75 3.13 -15.35
C SER A 65 -42.30 4.54 -15.37
N LEU A 66 -41.83 5.37 -16.29
CA LEU A 66 -42.35 6.70 -16.53
C LEU A 66 -42.44 6.95 -18.05
N GLU A 67 -43.63 7.25 -18.53
CA GLU A 67 -43.83 7.65 -19.91
C GLU A 67 -43.78 9.18 -20.03
N LEU A 68 -42.93 9.64 -20.95
CA LEU A 68 -42.73 11.07 -21.21
C LEU A 68 -43.04 11.40 -22.69
N VAL A 69 -43.82 12.43 -22.89
CA VAL A 69 -44.06 13.02 -24.20
C VAL A 69 -43.30 14.34 -24.25
N LEU A 70 -42.30 14.45 -25.15
CA LEU A 70 -41.52 15.66 -25.33
C LEU A 70 -41.88 16.32 -26.68
N GLU A 71 -42.24 17.59 -26.63
CA GLU A 71 -42.39 18.41 -27.83
C GLU A 71 -41.01 18.74 -28.42
N ALA A 72 -40.95 19.09 -29.70
CA ALA A 72 -39.71 19.44 -30.36
C ALA A 72 -39.05 20.64 -29.67
N GLY A 73 -37.81 20.48 -29.26
CA GLY A 73 -37.02 21.48 -28.51
C GLY A 73 -37.32 21.57 -27.02
N ALA A 74 -38.27 20.77 -26.48
CA ALA A 74 -38.50 20.71 -25.05
C ALA A 74 -37.49 19.79 -24.33
N ALA A 75 -37.14 20.15 -23.10
CA ALA A 75 -36.34 19.34 -22.21
C ALA A 75 -37.06 19.09 -20.91
N ARG A 76 -36.93 17.93 -20.31
CA ARG A 76 -37.46 17.59 -18.99
C ARG A 76 -36.42 16.88 -18.18
N SER A 77 -36.15 17.35 -16.95
CA SER A 77 -35.21 16.72 -16.01
C SER A 77 -35.99 15.79 -15.07
N LEU A 78 -35.40 14.62 -14.82
CA LEU A 78 -35.88 13.67 -13.85
C LEU A 78 -34.76 13.46 -12.81
N THR A 79 -35.16 13.37 -11.55
CA THR A 79 -34.23 13.09 -10.45
C THR A 79 -34.62 11.77 -9.81
N TRP A 80 -33.65 10.86 -9.69
CA TRP A 80 -33.80 9.69 -8.87
C TRP A 80 -32.84 9.74 -7.68
N VAL A 81 -33.27 9.22 -6.53
CA VAL A 81 -32.48 9.22 -5.30
C VAL A 81 -32.58 7.85 -4.64
N LEU A 82 -31.43 7.29 -4.29
CA LEU A 82 -31.34 6.13 -3.40
C LEU A 82 -31.04 6.63 -1.99
N ALA A 83 -31.90 6.29 -1.03
CA ALA A 83 -31.65 6.51 0.39
C ALA A 83 -31.83 5.20 1.16
N ALA A 84 -30.97 4.97 2.18
CA ALA A 84 -30.99 3.75 2.98
C ALA A 84 -30.80 4.09 4.46
N LEU A 85 -31.91 4.08 5.21
CA LEU A 85 -31.96 4.21 6.66
C LEU A 85 -32.54 2.92 7.26
N SER A 86 -32.72 2.89 8.57
CA SER A 86 -33.21 1.71 9.30
C SER A 86 -34.66 1.29 8.94
N ASP A 87 -35.45 2.21 8.40
CA ASP A 87 -36.81 1.91 7.94
C ASP A 87 -37.13 2.60 6.59
N SER A 88 -38.09 2.03 5.86
CA SER A 88 -38.41 2.47 4.50
C SER A 88 -39.12 3.85 4.48
N SER A 89 -39.88 4.21 5.52
CA SER A 89 -40.52 5.51 5.58
C SER A 89 -39.50 6.64 5.78
N ALA A 90 -38.53 6.44 6.69
CA ALA A 90 -37.43 7.38 6.89
C ALA A 90 -36.56 7.49 5.63
N SER A 91 -36.25 6.37 4.96
CA SER A 91 -35.56 6.35 3.68
C SER A 91 -36.30 7.10 2.59
N PHE A 92 -37.62 6.91 2.48
CA PHE A 92 -38.47 7.63 1.53
C PHE A 92 -38.45 9.13 1.78
N GLU A 93 -38.66 9.57 3.03
CA GLU A 93 -38.66 10.98 3.38
C GLU A 93 -37.33 11.65 3.12
N LEU A 94 -36.23 10.94 3.39
CA LEU A 94 -34.87 11.42 3.04
C LEU A 94 -34.74 11.56 1.53
N ALA A 95 -35.13 10.53 0.75
CA ALA A 95 -35.03 10.54 -0.72
C ALA A 95 -35.85 11.65 -1.33
N ARG A 96 -37.11 11.82 -0.88
CA ARG A 96 -38.00 12.89 -1.32
C ARG A 96 -37.44 14.28 -1.04
N ARG A 97 -36.91 14.51 0.16
CA ARG A 97 -36.29 15.77 0.55
C ARG A 97 -35.05 16.09 -0.29
N ILE A 98 -34.24 15.10 -0.59
CA ILE A 98 -33.02 15.28 -1.45
C ILE A 98 -33.44 15.55 -2.90
N ALA A 99 -34.45 14.81 -3.43
CA ALA A 99 -34.92 15.01 -4.80
C ALA A 99 -35.57 16.39 -5.04
N ALA A 100 -36.05 17.03 -3.98
CA ALA A 100 -36.61 18.38 -4.05
C ALA A 100 -35.56 19.51 -4.08
N ARG A 101 -34.29 19.18 -3.88
CA ARG A 101 -33.22 20.20 -3.91
C ARG A 101 -32.95 20.64 -5.34
N PRO A 102 -32.67 21.95 -5.56
CA PRO A 102 -32.20 22.44 -6.86
C PRO A 102 -30.92 21.76 -7.28
N TRP A 103 -30.88 21.20 -8.46
CA TRP A 103 -29.67 20.45 -8.95
C TRP A 103 -28.42 21.33 -9.00
N GLU A 104 -28.56 22.56 -9.47
CA GLU A 104 -27.44 23.51 -9.53
C GLU A 104 -26.87 23.83 -8.15
N ALA A 105 -27.71 23.92 -7.12
CA ALA A 105 -27.27 24.13 -5.75
C ALA A 105 -26.56 22.88 -5.19
N GLU A 106 -27.05 21.67 -5.48
CA GLU A 106 -26.39 20.43 -5.07
C GLU A 106 -25.05 20.24 -5.81
N ARG A 107 -25.01 20.54 -7.11
CA ARG A 107 -23.76 20.52 -7.87
C ARG A 107 -22.73 21.49 -7.30
N ALA A 108 -23.14 22.74 -7.07
CA ALA A 108 -22.26 23.75 -6.45
C ALA A 108 -21.78 23.34 -5.07
N ARG A 109 -22.65 22.69 -4.26
CA ARG A 109 -22.29 22.15 -2.95
C ARG A 109 -21.26 21.03 -3.06
N ILE A 110 -21.43 20.09 -4.00
CA ILE A 110 -20.48 18.99 -4.25
C ILE A 110 -19.15 19.55 -4.74
N GLU A 111 -19.18 20.49 -5.69
CA GLU A 111 -17.98 21.16 -6.20
C GLU A 111 -17.23 21.90 -5.07
N MET A 112 -17.96 22.58 -4.18
CA MET A 112 -17.37 23.25 -3.01
C MET A 112 -16.74 22.24 -2.03
N VAL A 113 -17.41 21.14 -1.72
CA VAL A 113 -16.86 20.09 -0.85
C VAL A 113 -15.63 19.47 -1.48
N ASN A 114 -15.67 19.14 -2.76
CA ASN A 114 -14.50 18.58 -3.47
C ASN A 114 -13.33 19.58 -3.48
N ALA A 115 -13.57 20.83 -3.84
CA ALA A 115 -12.56 21.90 -3.82
C ALA A 115 -11.99 22.16 -2.42
N ALA A 116 -12.75 21.87 -1.37
CA ALA A 116 -12.29 21.97 0.01
C ALA A 116 -11.37 20.83 0.46
N GLN A 117 -11.38 19.69 -0.26
CA GLN A 117 -10.63 18.48 0.12
C GLN A 117 -9.57 18.06 -0.90
N THR A 118 -9.74 18.46 -2.17
CA THR A 118 -8.79 18.12 -3.24
C THR A 118 -7.80 19.24 -3.50
N VAL A 119 -6.61 18.86 -3.94
CA VAL A 119 -5.59 19.75 -4.46
C VAL A 119 -5.62 19.71 -5.97
N GLU A 120 -5.89 20.83 -6.63
CA GLU A 120 -5.85 20.92 -8.09
C GLU A 120 -4.41 21.16 -8.54
N VAL A 121 -3.94 20.37 -9.48
CA VAL A 121 -2.61 20.50 -10.09
C VAL A 121 -2.78 20.80 -11.58
N GLN A 122 -2.10 21.79 -12.09
CA GLN A 122 -2.05 22.19 -13.48
C GLN A 122 -0.59 22.20 -13.95
N THR A 123 -0.22 21.19 -14.75
CA THR A 123 1.12 21.03 -15.30
C THR A 123 1.22 21.57 -16.73
N GLY A 124 0.08 21.89 -17.35
CA GLY A 124 -0.02 22.17 -18.78
C GLY A 124 -0.13 20.92 -19.66
N ASP A 125 0.04 19.73 -19.10
CA ASP A 125 -0.25 18.45 -19.74
C ASP A 125 -1.56 17.89 -19.18
N PRO A 126 -2.65 17.84 -19.99
CA PRO A 126 -3.95 17.39 -19.51
C PRO A 126 -3.99 15.93 -19.06
N ASP A 127 -3.09 15.08 -19.55
CA ASP A 127 -3.01 13.67 -19.11
C ASP A 127 -2.44 13.57 -17.69
N TRP A 128 -1.44 14.38 -17.33
CA TRP A 128 -0.92 14.48 -15.96
C TRP A 128 -1.96 15.04 -15.01
N ASP A 129 -2.58 16.15 -15.40
CA ASP A 129 -3.58 16.85 -14.59
C ASP A 129 -4.77 15.91 -14.28
N ALA A 130 -5.26 15.19 -15.30
CA ALA A 130 -6.33 14.20 -15.17
C ALA A 130 -5.91 13.01 -14.29
N ALA A 131 -4.70 12.45 -14.45
CA ALA A 131 -4.23 11.33 -13.67
C ALA A 131 -4.15 11.68 -12.17
N LEU A 132 -3.63 12.85 -11.83
CA LEU A 132 -3.54 13.34 -10.44
C LEU A 132 -4.93 13.61 -9.84
N ALA A 133 -5.85 14.21 -10.61
CA ALA A 133 -7.23 14.47 -10.16
C ALA A 133 -8.02 13.16 -9.95
N PHE A 134 -7.95 12.22 -10.91
CA PHE A 134 -8.64 10.94 -10.80
C PHE A 134 -8.09 10.09 -9.66
N SER A 135 -6.80 10.20 -9.36
CA SER A 135 -6.20 9.49 -8.21
C SER A 135 -6.79 9.96 -6.89
N GLN A 136 -6.95 11.26 -6.67
CA GLN A 136 -7.59 11.78 -5.47
C GLN A 136 -9.05 11.32 -5.36
N ASN A 137 -9.82 11.43 -6.44
CA ASN A 137 -11.22 11.01 -6.47
C ASN A 137 -11.36 9.50 -6.20
N THR A 138 -10.50 8.68 -6.79
CA THR A 138 -10.48 7.24 -6.54
C THR A 138 -10.11 6.96 -5.09
N ALA A 139 -9.07 7.61 -4.54
CA ALA A 139 -8.66 7.46 -3.15
C ALA A 139 -9.81 7.78 -2.18
N PHE A 140 -10.51 8.90 -2.36
CA PHE A 140 -11.71 9.22 -1.55
C PHE A 140 -12.78 8.14 -1.66
N SER A 141 -12.99 7.60 -2.86
CA SER A 141 -14.01 6.56 -3.09
C SER A 141 -13.73 5.26 -2.34
N LEU A 142 -12.49 4.99 -1.93
CA LEU A 142 -12.11 3.80 -1.17
C LEU A 142 -12.47 3.89 0.32
N PHE A 143 -12.77 5.08 0.83
CA PHE A 143 -13.10 5.27 2.23
C PHE A 143 -14.55 4.86 2.57
N PHE A 144 -14.69 4.31 3.75
CA PHE A 144 -15.94 4.07 4.44
C PHE A 144 -16.01 4.92 5.72
N GLY A 145 -17.22 5.24 6.16
CA GLY A 145 -17.44 5.92 7.43
C GLY A 145 -16.98 5.09 8.65
N PRO A 146 -16.98 5.71 9.84
CA PRO A 146 -16.66 5.02 11.09
C PRO A 146 -17.57 3.80 11.32
N SER A 147 -17.04 2.79 12.01
CA SER A 147 -17.74 1.57 12.40
C SER A 147 -17.69 1.37 13.92
N GLN A 148 -18.36 0.33 14.42
CA GLN A 148 -18.24 -0.06 15.85
C GLN A 148 -16.83 -0.49 16.22
N SER A 149 -16.03 -0.93 15.25
CA SER A 149 -14.68 -1.47 15.43
C SER A 149 -13.57 -0.45 15.18
N LEU A 150 -13.86 0.59 14.38
CA LEU A 150 -12.92 1.64 13.99
C LEU A 150 -13.59 3.01 14.17
N PRO A 151 -13.11 3.87 15.09
CA PRO A 151 -13.77 5.13 15.46
C PRO A 151 -13.70 6.21 14.37
N SER A 152 -12.82 6.07 13.41
CA SER A 152 -12.64 7.02 12.30
C SER A 152 -12.89 6.36 10.95
N PRO A 153 -13.07 7.13 9.85
CA PRO A 153 -13.14 6.58 8.52
C PRO A 153 -11.93 5.69 8.22
N SER A 154 -12.17 4.58 7.53
CA SER A 154 -11.15 3.63 7.08
C SER A 154 -11.38 3.29 5.61
N PHE A 155 -10.43 2.59 4.99
CA PHE A 155 -10.47 2.32 3.56
C PHE A 155 -10.37 0.82 3.23
N VAL A 156 -10.73 0.49 2.00
CA VAL A 156 -10.46 -0.80 1.36
C VAL A 156 -9.42 -0.63 0.24
N ILE A 157 -8.70 -1.69 -0.06
CA ILE A 157 -7.62 -1.66 -1.06
C ILE A 157 -8.15 -1.35 -2.46
N SER A 158 -9.28 -1.93 -2.83
CA SER A 158 -10.01 -1.62 -4.07
C SER A 158 -11.49 -1.92 -3.92
N ARG A 159 -12.29 -1.48 -4.89
CA ARG A 159 -13.75 -1.75 -4.91
C ARG A 159 -14.13 -2.66 -6.08
N GLN A 160 -15.39 -3.08 -6.10
CA GLN A 160 -15.96 -3.81 -7.24
C GLN A 160 -15.72 -3.04 -8.57
N PRO A 161 -15.54 -3.76 -9.69
CA PRO A 161 -15.75 -5.21 -9.82
C PRO A 161 -14.56 -6.05 -9.35
N ASP A 162 -13.44 -5.46 -8.99
CA ASP A 162 -12.21 -6.20 -8.76
C ASP A 162 -12.13 -6.79 -7.34
N GLN A 163 -12.06 -5.96 -6.30
CA GLN A 163 -11.96 -6.41 -4.90
C GLN A 163 -12.45 -5.33 -3.93
N GLY A 164 -12.46 -5.64 -2.63
CA GLY A 164 -12.65 -4.67 -1.57
C GLY A 164 -14.09 -4.21 -1.34
N HIS A 165 -15.07 -4.98 -1.84
CA HIS A 165 -16.49 -4.72 -1.64
C HIS A 165 -17.12 -5.76 -0.71
N SER A 166 -17.92 -5.30 0.26
CA SER A 166 -18.72 -6.17 1.10
C SER A 166 -20.15 -6.25 0.55
N ALA A 167 -20.56 -7.44 0.14
CA ALA A 167 -21.94 -7.68 -0.28
C ALA A 167 -22.91 -7.59 0.90
N ARG A 168 -22.46 -7.85 2.14
CA ARG A 168 -23.25 -7.72 3.37
C ARG A 168 -23.31 -6.29 3.90
N GLY A 169 -22.42 -5.41 3.43
CA GLY A 169 -22.32 -4.03 3.90
C GLY A 169 -21.66 -3.86 5.29
N ASP A 170 -21.29 -4.95 5.96
CA ASP A 170 -20.67 -4.95 7.28
C ASP A 170 -19.17 -5.30 7.25
N GLY A 171 -18.61 -5.56 6.08
CA GLY A 171 -17.19 -5.87 5.87
C GLY A 171 -16.76 -7.28 6.26
N LYS A 172 -17.64 -8.13 6.82
CA LYS A 172 -17.26 -9.48 7.28
C LYS A 172 -17.01 -10.48 6.17
N ASP A 173 -17.51 -10.21 4.98
CA ASP A 173 -17.35 -11.03 3.79
C ASP A 173 -16.18 -10.60 2.90
N TYR A 174 -15.41 -9.60 3.30
CA TYR A 174 -14.17 -9.27 2.60
C TYR A 174 -13.16 -10.42 2.70
N SER A 175 -12.45 -10.67 1.61
CA SER A 175 -11.27 -11.52 1.65
C SER A 175 -10.27 -10.96 2.68
N PRO A 176 -9.57 -11.80 3.46
CA PRO A 176 -8.54 -11.33 4.40
C PRO A 176 -7.46 -10.45 3.76
N LEU A 177 -7.17 -10.66 2.46
CA LEU A 177 -6.19 -9.85 1.71
C LEU A 177 -6.65 -8.42 1.43
N TRP A 178 -7.97 -8.16 1.42
CA TRP A 178 -8.57 -6.88 1.04
C TRP A 178 -9.25 -6.17 2.20
N ASN A 179 -9.24 -6.82 3.35
CA ASN A 179 -9.89 -6.36 4.56
C ASN A 179 -8.94 -5.54 5.41
N GLY A 180 -9.42 -4.37 5.88
CA GLY A 180 -8.69 -3.51 6.79
C GLY A 180 -7.68 -2.56 6.13
N GLN A 181 -7.07 -1.74 6.97
CA GLN A 181 -6.14 -0.69 6.60
C GLN A 181 -4.68 -1.11 6.89
N PRO A 182 -3.86 -1.50 5.88
CA PRO A 182 -2.45 -1.77 6.12
C PRO A 182 -1.65 -0.47 6.26
N PRO A 183 -0.53 -0.46 7.02
CA PRO A 183 0.27 0.74 7.25
C PRO A 183 0.88 1.37 5.99
N PHE A 184 1.37 0.57 5.03
CA PHE A 184 1.94 1.06 3.77
C PHE A 184 0.93 1.85 2.95
N GLU A 185 -0.27 1.29 2.77
CA GLU A 185 -1.34 1.94 2.03
C GLU A 185 -1.88 3.15 2.77
N ALA A 186 -1.92 3.11 4.10
CA ALA A 186 -2.30 4.26 4.92
C ALA A 186 -1.30 5.42 4.74
N TYR A 187 0.00 5.13 4.76
CA TYR A 187 1.07 6.10 4.50
C TYR A 187 0.96 6.68 3.08
N TYR A 188 0.74 5.82 2.09
CA TYR A 188 0.58 6.24 0.69
C TYR A 188 -0.65 7.13 0.48
N LEU A 189 -1.81 6.75 1.06
CA LEU A 189 -3.05 7.53 1.00
C LEU A 189 -2.90 8.92 1.60
N ALA A 190 -2.15 9.07 2.69
CA ALA A 190 -1.87 10.39 3.27
C ALA A 190 -1.15 11.31 2.27
N GLY A 191 -0.30 10.75 1.40
CA GLY A 191 0.31 11.49 0.29
C GLY A 191 -0.68 11.82 -0.83
N LEU A 192 -1.62 10.92 -1.14
CA LEU A 192 -2.62 11.12 -2.20
C LEU A 192 -3.69 12.16 -1.82
N LEU A 193 -3.95 12.35 -0.53
CA LEU A 193 -5.02 13.21 -0.02
C LEU A 193 -4.46 14.36 0.84
N PRO A 194 -3.56 15.19 0.30
CA PRO A 194 -2.92 16.27 1.06
C PRO A 194 -3.91 17.36 1.52
N GLY A 195 -5.06 17.48 0.85
CA GLY A 195 -6.13 18.40 1.19
C GLY A 195 -7.08 17.91 2.29
N ALA A 196 -6.94 16.66 2.77
CA ALA A 196 -7.80 16.04 3.79
C ALA A 196 -6.95 15.33 4.87
N PRO A 197 -6.05 16.05 5.57
CA PRO A 197 -5.15 15.45 6.57
C PRO A 197 -5.89 14.84 7.77
N GLU A 198 -7.14 15.22 8.02
CA GLU A 198 -8.01 14.62 9.01
C GLU A 198 -8.29 13.14 8.75
N LEU A 199 -8.28 12.69 7.50
CA LEU A 199 -8.40 11.27 7.18
C LEU A 199 -7.15 10.50 7.63
N ALA A 200 -5.95 11.03 7.38
CA ALA A 200 -4.71 10.43 7.85
C ALA A 200 -4.65 10.35 9.38
N ALA A 201 -5.05 11.43 10.09
CA ALA A 201 -5.17 11.42 11.55
C ALA A 201 -6.19 10.36 12.03
N GLY A 202 -7.31 10.21 11.31
CA GLY A 202 -8.30 9.17 11.58
C GLY A 202 -7.77 7.75 11.42
N LEU A 203 -6.94 7.49 10.40
CA LEU A 203 -6.31 6.19 10.21
C LEU A 203 -5.39 5.83 11.38
N ILE A 204 -4.62 6.79 11.88
CA ILE A 204 -3.77 6.59 13.07
C ILE A 204 -4.61 6.25 14.30
N ARG A 205 -5.68 7.00 14.55
CA ARG A 205 -6.62 6.70 15.65
C ARG A 205 -7.22 5.30 15.53
N ASN A 206 -7.52 4.85 14.33
CA ASN A 206 -8.00 3.49 14.09
C ASN A 206 -6.97 2.42 14.47
N PHE A 207 -5.69 2.61 14.12
CA PHE A 207 -4.61 1.72 14.53
C PHE A 207 -4.47 1.66 16.05
N LEU A 208 -4.47 2.81 16.72
CA LEU A 208 -4.35 2.89 18.17
C LEU A 208 -5.59 2.39 18.90
N ALA A 209 -6.79 2.51 18.31
CA ALA A 209 -8.02 1.98 18.90
C ALA A 209 -8.04 0.45 19.02
N VAL A 210 -7.20 -0.26 18.26
CA VAL A 210 -7.08 -1.72 18.30
C VAL A 210 -5.80 -2.19 18.99
N GLN A 211 -5.03 -1.27 19.56
CA GLN A 211 -3.79 -1.56 20.25
C GLN A 211 -4.03 -2.41 21.51
N THR A 212 -3.18 -3.41 21.74
CA THR A 212 -3.20 -4.21 22.97
C THR A 212 -2.60 -3.43 24.16
N LYS A 213 -2.76 -3.97 25.36
CA LYS A 213 -2.16 -3.37 26.56
C LYS A 213 -0.62 -3.37 26.53
N GLU A 214 -0.05 -4.34 25.84
CA GLU A 214 1.39 -4.50 25.65
C GLU A 214 1.97 -3.57 24.56
N GLY A 215 1.09 -2.85 23.84
CA GLY A 215 1.50 -1.91 22.79
C GLY A 215 1.40 -2.46 21.37
N ALA A 216 1.08 -3.74 21.19
CA ALA A 216 0.98 -4.31 19.85
C ALA A 216 -0.21 -3.74 19.10
N VAL A 217 0.01 -3.37 17.83
CA VAL A 217 -1.00 -2.88 16.90
C VAL A 217 -1.19 -3.90 15.79
N ASP A 218 -2.43 -4.22 15.49
CA ASP A 218 -2.78 -5.15 14.42
C ASP A 218 -2.30 -4.64 13.04
N TRP A 219 -1.69 -5.52 12.25
CA TRP A 219 -1.13 -5.17 10.95
C TRP A 219 -2.16 -4.70 9.92
N ARG A 220 -3.44 -5.03 10.13
CA ARG A 220 -4.53 -4.73 9.18
C ARG A 220 -5.90 -4.67 9.87
N PRO A 221 -6.17 -3.63 10.69
CA PRO A 221 -7.45 -3.51 11.37
C PRO A 221 -8.63 -3.44 10.39
N GLY A 222 -9.58 -4.35 10.51
CA GLY A 222 -10.72 -4.48 9.60
C GLY A 222 -11.93 -3.65 10.01
N LEU A 223 -12.68 -3.17 9.00
CA LEU A 223 -13.90 -2.35 9.14
C LEU A 223 -14.96 -3.00 10.04
N ALA A 224 -15.09 -4.33 10.00
CA ALA A 224 -16.08 -5.10 10.79
C ALA A 224 -15.42 -5.85 11.96
N GLY A 225 -14.28 -5.38 12.44
CA GLY A 225 -13.62 -5.98 13.59
C GLY A 225 -12.69 -7.15 13.26
N GLN A 226 -12.39 -7.39 11.98
CA GLN A 226 -11.39 -8.39 11.61
C GLN A 226 -10.02 -7.97 12.12
N ARG A 227 -9.27 -8.94 12.63
CA ARG A 227 -7.93 -8.78 13.17
C ARG A 227 -7.01 -9.84 12.59
N GLY A 228 -5.76 -9.44 12.31
CA GLY A 228 -4.66 -10.33 12.07
C GLY A 228 -4.01 -10.77 13.39
N THR A 229 -2.92 -11.53 13.26
CA THR A 229 -2.11 -11.97 14.41
C THR A 229 -0.72 -11.34 14.41
N TRP A 230 -0.41 -10.54 13.40
CA TRP A 230 0.92 -9.94 13.21
C TRP A 230 0.92 -8.48 13.62
N LEU A 231 2.10 -8.01 14.00
CA LEU A 231 2.34 -6.62 14.33
C LEU A 231 2.32 -5.75 13.05
N ALA A 232 1.75 -4.55 13.14
CA ALA A 232 1.74 -3.58 12.03
C ALA A 232 3.17 -3.20 11.61
N ALA A 233 3.41 -3.03 10.30
CA ALA A 233 4.68 -2.48 9.83
C ALA A 233 4.98 -1.12 10.48
N PRO A 234 6.24 -0.81 10.83
CA PRO A 234 6.58 0.41 11.54
C PRO A 234 6.59 1.64 10.62
N LEU A 235 5.39 2.18 10.37
CA LEU A 235 5.12 3.37 9.56
C LEU A 235 4.11 4.31 10.24
N LEU A 236 3.69 4.02 11.49
CA LEU A 236 2.62 4.75 12.14
C LEU A 236 3.08 6.10 12.67
N THR A 237 4.27 6.17 13.24
CA THR A 237 4.85 7.42 13.75
C THR A 237 5.27 8.33 12.60
N SER A 238 5.81 7.74 11.53
CA SER A 238 6.13 8.45 10.29
C SER A 238 4.89 9.07 9.66
N LEU A 239 3.78 8.32 9.64
CA LEU A 239 2.48 8.82 9.19
C LEU A 239 1.96 9.94 10.11
N ALA A 240 2.12 9.81 11.42
CA ALA A 240 1.73 10.80 12.41
C ALA A 240 2.52 12.10 12.26
N TRP A 241 3.85 12.01 12.10
CA TRP A 241 4.72 13.14 11.86
C TRP A 241 4.35 13.89 10.58
N ARG A 242 4.17 13.14 9.47
CA ARG A 242 3.73 13.72 8.19
C ARG A 242 2.36 14.39 8.28
N THR A 243 1.45 13.85 9.08
CA THR A 243 0.14 14.44 9.34
C THR A 243 0.27 15.74 10.14
N TYR A 244 1.10 15.73 11.18
CA TYR A 244 1.39 16.93 11.99
C TYR A 244 2.03 18.05 11.15
N GLN A 245 3.01 17.74 10.32
CA GLN A 245 3.65 18.73 9.44
C GLN A 245 2.64 19.53 8.60
N ARG A 246 1.52 18.90 8.22
CA ARG A 246 0.44 19.53 7.47
C ARG A 246 -0.59 20.24 8.33
N THR A 247 -0.87 19.73 9.52
CA THR A 247 -1.93 20.28 10.39
C THR A 247 -1.41 21.27 11.43
N LEU A 248 -0.18 21.08 11.87
CA LEU A 248 0.45 21.75 13.02
C LEU A 248 -0.36 21.61 14.33
N ASP A 249 -1.17 20.53 14.44
CA ASP A 249 -2.02 20.25 15.60
C ASP A 249 -1.21 19.51 16.69
N GLN A 250 -0.74 20.24 17.68
CA GLN A 250 -0.04 19.64 18.82
C GLN A 250 -0.95 18.79 19.72
N ASN A 251 -2.26 19.10 19.79
CA ASN A 251 -3.19 18.29 20.57
C ASN A 251 -3.31 16.88 19.99
N PHE A 252 -3.29 16.77 18.66
CA PHE A 252 -3.21 15.46 17.99
C PHE A 252 -1.96 14.69 18.39
N LEU A 253 -0.78 15.33 18.44
CA LEU A 253 0.44 14.67 18.88
C LEU A 253 0.36 14.21 20.34
N HIS A 254 -0.13 15.06 21.26
CA HIS A 254 -0.35 14.68 22.67
C HIS A 254 -1.28 13.47 22.80
N GLU A 255 -2.34 13.40 21.98
CA GLU A 255 -3.30 12.30 21.99
C GLU A 255 -2.65 10.95 21.63
N ILE A 256 -1.81 10.93 20.59
CA ILE A 256 -1.35 9.68 19.97
C ILE A 256 0.03 9.23 20.46
N GLN A 257 0.87 10.12 20.97
CA GLN A 257 2.26 9.83 21.36
C GLN A 257 2.41 8.63 22.29
N PRO A 258 1.62 8.47 23.37
CA PRO A 258 1.80 7.32 24.27
C PRO A 258 1.57 5.97 23.59
N GLY A 259 0.58 5.90 22.68
CA GLY A 259 0.29 4.68 21.94
C GLY A 259 1.37 4.37 20.90
N LEU A 260 1.90 5.36 20.22
CA LEU A 260 2.99 5.18 19.25
C LEU A 260 4.28 4.75 19.93
N ASP A 261 4.62 5.33 21.09
CA ASP A 261 5.79 4.93 21.86
C ASP A 261 5.67 3.46 22.36
N ALA A 262 4.50 3.05 22.84
CA ALA A 262 4.24 1.66 23.20
C ALA A 262 4.37 0.71 21.99
N PHE A 263 3.90 1.13 20.81
CA PHE A 263 4.04 0.38 19.57
C PHE A 263 5.51 0.21 19.14
N ILE A 264 6.31 1.27 19.19
CA ILE A 264 7.75 1.19 18.87
C ILE A 264 8.44 0.21 19.82
N ARG A 265 8.18 0.32 21.15
CA ARG A 265 8.79 -0.60 22.15
C ARG A 265 8.42 -2.06 21.92
N CYS A 266 7.22 -2.33 21.39
CA CYS A 266 6.78 -3.70 21.13
C CYS A 266 7.71 -4.41 20.13
N TRP A 267 8.27 -3.72 19.16
CA TRP A 267 9.22 -4.27 18.18
C TRP A 267 10.53 -4.77 18.82
N PHE A 268 10.95 -4.19 19.95
CA PHE A 268 12.18 -4.56 20.67
C PHE A 268 11.94 -5.55 21.82
N THR A 269 10.83 -6.29 21.77
CA THR A 269 10.56 -7.39 22.69
C THR A 269 11.09 -8.71 22.13
N LYS A 270 11.32 -9.71 22.98
CA LYS A 270 11.79 -11.05 22.58
C LYS A 270 10.91 -11.74 21.52
N GLU A 271 9.69 -11.28 21.31
CA GLU A 271 8.80 -11.81 20.29
C GLU A 271 9.23 -11.40 18.89
N HIS A 272 9.79 -10.21 18.75
CA HIS A 272 10.15 -9.58 17.47
C HIS A 272 11.66 -9.32 17.33
N ASP A 273 12.40 -9.25 18.43
CA ASP A 273 13.85 -9.18 18.54
C ASP A 273 14.30 -10.45 19.31
N ARG A 274 14.44 -11.56 18.58
CA ARG A 274 14.46 -12.91 19.17
C ARG A 274 15.77 -13.27 19.84
N ASP A 275 16.86 -12.64 19.47
CA ASP A 275 18.18 -12.77 20.08
C ASP A 275 18.57 -11.56 20.95
N LEU A 276 17.72 -10.52 20.96
CA LEU A 276 17.83 -9.32 21.80
C LEU A 276 19.10 -8.52 21.50
N ASP A 277 19.50 -8.46 20.23
CA ASP A 277 20.65 -7.68 19.78
C ASP A 277 20.28 -6.24 19.39
N GLY A 278 18.99 -5.90 19.39
CA GLY A 278 18.44 -4.59 19.04
C GLY A 278 18.12 -4.44 17.57
N PHE A 279 18.14 -5.54 16.78
CA PHE A 279 17.79 -5.60 15.37
C PHE A 279 16.58 -6.53 15.14
N PRO A 280 15.34 -6.06 15.32
CA PRO A 280 14.14 -6.89 15.22
C PRO A 280 13.96 -7.57 13.86
N GLU A 281 13.23 -8.70 13.86
CA GLU A 281 12.87 -9.45 12.67
C GLU A 281 11.37 -9.41 12.40
N TRP A 282 11.03 -9.54 11.11
CA TRP A 282 9.65 -9.77 10.69
C TRP A 282 9.12 -11.13 11.18
N ASP A 283 7.82 -11.21 11.46
CA ASP A 283 7.14 -12.47 11.78
C ASP A 283 6.66 -13.20 10.53
N HIS A 284 6.22 -12.44 9.52
CA HIS A 284 5.63 -13.00 8.31
C HIS A 284 5.87 -12.10 7.08
N PRO A 285 6.11 -12.67 5.88
CA PRO A 285 6.37 -11.88 4.68
C PRO A 285 5.28 -10.85 4.31
N LEU A 286 4.00 -11.13 4.61
CA LEU A 286 2.89 -10.21 4.34
C LEU A 286 2.95 -8.89 5.14
N GLN A 287 3.65 -8.87 6.29
CA GLN A 287 3.83 -7.63 7.07
C GLN A 287 4.70 -6.61 6.34
N THR A 288 5.61 -7.08 5.49
CA THR A 288 6.59 -6.22 4.81
C THR A 288 5.97 -5.23 3.83
N GLY A 289 4.75 -5.48 3.36
CA GLY A 289 4.14 -4.73 2.25
C GLY A 289 4.74 -5.05 0.87
N LEU A 290 5.75 -5.93 0.79
CA LEU A 290 6.32 -6.47 -0.43
C LEU A 290 6.02 -7.97 -0.51
N GLU A 291 4.80 -8.32 -0.89
CA GLU A 291 4.34 -9.72 -0.96
C GLU A 291 5.17 -10.55 -1.95
N ASP A 292 5.81 -9.88 -2.90
CA ASP A 292 6.61 -10.47 -3.98
C ASP A 292 8.11 -10.55 -3.65
N ASN A 293 8.49 -10.51 -2.38
CA ASN A 293 9.90 -10.60 -1.97
C ASN A 293 10.51 -11.95 -2.37
N PRO A 294 11.58 -11.99 -3.19
CA PRO A 294 12.13 -13.22 -3.76
C PRO A 294 12.77 -14.13 -2.70
N ALA A 295 13.25 -13.58 -1.59
CA ALA A 295 13.88 -14.37 -0.53
C ALA A 295 12.84 -15.11 0.33
N PHE A 296 11.70 -14.48 0.64
CA PHE A 296 10.81 -14.94 1.69
C PHE A 296 9.45 -15.46 1.20
N THR A 297 9.03 -15.11 -0.03
CA THR A 297 7.75 -15.58 -0.57
C THR A 297 7.84 -17.00 -1.12
N ILE A 298 6.75 -17.77 -0.92
CA ILE A 298 6.56 -19.06 -1.59
C ILE A 298 5.47 -19.01 -2.66
N TRP A 299 4.74 -17.90 -2.74
CA TRP A 299 3.59 -17.73 -3.63
C TRP A 299 4.00 -17.48 -5.08
N GLN A 300 5.25 -17.09 -5.29
CA GLN A 300 5.81 -16.82 -6.60
C GLN A 300 6.63 -17.97 -7.12
N THR A 301 6.55 -18.19 -8.43
CA THR A 301 7.45 -19.09 -9.14
C THR A 301 8.89 -18.57 -9.02
N GLY A 302 9.75 -19.33 -8.36
CA GLY A 302 11.16 -18.98 -8.15
C GLY A 302 11.46 -18.28 -6.83
N GLY A 303 10.46 -17.91 -6.04
CA GLY A 303 10.66 -17.43 -4.68
C GLY A 303 11.32 -18.52 -3.81
N GLN A 304 12.23 -18.12 -2.93
CA GLN A 304 12.97 -19.05 -2.08
C GLN A 304 12.08 -19.62 -0.98
N GLY A 305 11.21 -18.80 -0.37
CA GLY A 305 10.34 -19.19 0.75
C GLY A 305 11.09 -19.39 2.06
N ALA A 306 12.20 -18.68 2.24
CA ALA A 306 12.96 -18.73 3.48
C ALA A 306 12.14 -18.17 4.66
N GLY A 307 12.39 -18.69 5.87
CA GLY A 307 11.77 -18.18 7.09
C GLY A 307 12.24 -16.76 7.38
N ILE A 308 11.37 -15.78 7.21
CA ILE A 308 11.73 -14.35 7.37
C ILE A 308 12.17 -14.02 8.79
N SER A 309 11.63 -14.71 9.80
CA SER A 309 12.02 -14.55 11.21
C SER A 309 13.41 -15.09 11.55
N ALA A 310 14.08 -15.78 10.62
CA ALA A 310 15.47 -16.19 10.74
C ALA A 310 16.44 -15.18 10.12
N ALA A 311 15.92 -14.06 9.61
CA ALA A 311 16.68 -13.05 8.88
C ALA A 311 16.50 -11.67 9.49
N GLU A 312 17.58 -10.97 9.71
CA GLU A 312 17.61 -9.53 9.90
C GLU A 312 17.44 -8.85 8.54
N ASN A 313 16.52 -7.90 8.49
CA ASN A 313 16.15 -7.23 7.26
C ASN A 313 16.45 -5.72 7.35
N PRO A 314 17.34 -5.18 6.52
CA PRO A 314 17.70 -3.76 6.56
C PRO A 314 16.52 -2.83 6.29
N ALA A 315 15.46 -3.30 5.61
CA ALA A 315 14.26 -2.51 5.41
C ALA A 315 13.47 -2.34 6.71
N LEU A 316 13.32 -3.39 7.53
CA LEU A 316 12.67 -3.29 8.84
C LEU A 316 13.43 -2.34 9.76
N SER A 317 14.76 -2.51 9.83
CA SER A 317 15.59 -1.63 10.65
C SER A 317 15.53 -0.17 10.19
N ALA A 318 15.51 0.07 8.87
CA ALA A 318 15.34 1.41 8.31
C ALA A 318 13.97 2.02 8.65
N MET A 319 12.90 1.22 8.60
CA MET A 319 11.57 1.68 9.03
C MET A 319 11.55 2.02 10.53
N LEU A 320 12.11 1.15 11.38
CA LEU A 320 12.19 1.40 12.82
C LEU A 320 13.05 2.62 13.15
N PHE A 321 14.16 2.81 12.44
CA PHE A 321 14.96 4.01 12.56
C PHE A 321 14.11 5.27 12.25
N HIS A 322 13.37 5.26 11.13
CA HIS A 322 12.53 6.39 10.72
C HIS A 322 11.38 6.64 11.68
N GLU A 323 10.79 5.59 12.27
CA GLU A 323 9.77 5.67 13.32
C GLU A 323 10.32 6.37 14.57
N ILE A 324 11.49 5.91 15.05
CA ILE A 324 12.14 6.46 16.25
C ILE A 324 12.58 7.91 16.00
N HIS A 325 13.12 8.21 14.82
CA HIS A 325 13.52 9.57 14.46
C HIS A 325 12.30 10.50 14.32
N SER A 326 11.18 10.02 13.77
CA SER A 326 9.91 10.75 13.75
C SER A 326 9.37 10.99 15.17
N MET A 327 9.51 10.00 16.07
CA MET A 327 9.13 10.17 17.48
C MET A 327 10.02 11.17 18.21
N SER A 328 11.31 11.22 17.86
CA SER A 328 12.24 12.22 18.40
C SER A 328 11.79 13.65 18.05
N PHE A 329 11.37 13.90 16.80
CA PHE A 329 10.78 15.18 16.42
C PHE A 329 9.46 15.47 17.15
N ILE A 330 8.61 14.46 17.36
CA ILE A 330 7.38 14.62 18.16
C ILE A 330 7.72 15.01 19.58
N ALA A 331 8.72 14.36 20.20
CA ALA A 331 9.17 14.69 21.56
C ALA A 331 9.70 16.12 21.65
N GLU A 332 10.45 16.58 20.63
CA GLU A 332 10.92 17.98 20.57
C GLU A 332 9.75 18.97 20.49
N VAL A 333 8.76 18.74 19.62
CA VAL A 333 7.57 19.60 19.48
C VAL A 333 6.74 19.65 20.77
N LEU A 334 6.71 18.54 21.53
CA LEU A 334 5.98 18.43 22.79
C LEU A 334 6.81 18.87 24.01
N ASP A 335 7.96 19.48 23.80
CA ASP A 335 8.88 20.00 24.84
C ASP A 335 9.33 18.93 25.85
N ASN A 336 9.66 17.73 25.35
CA ASN A 336 10.16 16.60 26.12
C ASN A 336 11.64 16.27 25.77
N PRO A 337 12.61 17.04 26.27
CA PRO A 337 14.02 16.90 25.88
C PRO A 337 14.64 15.57 26.34
N GLN A 338 14.18 15.00 27.46
CA GLN A 338 14.71 13.70 27.94
C GLN A 338 14.34 12.57 27.00
N GLU A 339 13.09 12.55 26.52
CA GLU A 339 12.63 11.56 25.56
C GLU A 339 13.28 11.75 24.20
N HIS A 340 13.44 13.02 23.76
CA HIS A 340 14.18 13.34 22.54
C HIS A 340 15.59 12.75 22.57
N GLU A 341 16.37 13.01 23.62
CA GLU A 341 17.74 12.47 23.77
C GLU A 341 17.78 10.94 23.78
N ARG A 342 16.86 10.29 24.49
CA ARG A 342 16.75 8.83 24.51
C ARG A 342 16.51 8.24 23.12
N LEU A 343 15.62 8.86 22.35
CA LEU A 343 15.27 8.43 21.00
C LEU A 343 16.41 8.66 20.00
N GLU A 344 17.15 9.77 20.13
CA GLU A 344 18.34 10.04 19.29
C GLU A 344 19.44 8.98 19.53
N LEU A 345 19.68 8.57 20.77
CA LEU A 345 20.63 7.51 21.09
C LEU A 345 20.19 6.17 20.45
N LYS A 346 18.89 5.82 20.56
CA LYS A 346 18.39 4.58 19.95
C LYS A 346 18.42 4.62 18.41
N SER A 347 18.17 5.79 17.81
CA SER A 347 18.33 5.99 16.36
C SER A 347 19.78 5.76 15.92
N ALA A 348 20.75 6.30 16.65
CA ALA A 348 22.17 6.13 16.36
C ALA A 348 22.62 4.65 16.42
N GLU A 349 22.10 3.88 17.39
CA GLU A 349 22.31 2.44 17.50
C GLU A 349 21.77 1.69 16.28
N LEU A 350 20.51 1.90 15.91
CA LEU A 350 19.89 1.27 14.73
C LEU A 350 20.59 1.66 13.42
N ARG A 351 21.03 2.90 13.30
CA ARG A 351 21.83 3.33 12.15
C ARG A 351 23.09 2.47 12.02
N SER A 352 23.82 2.28 13.12
CA SER A 352 25.05 1.48 13.12
C SER A 352 24.78 0.03 12.70
N LEU A 353 23.77 -0.59 13.30
CA LEU A 353 23.36 -1.97 12.98
C LEU A 353 22.93 -2.13 11.52
N THR A 354 22.17 -1.14 10.99
CA THR A 354 21.74 -1.17 9.59
C THR A 354 22.94 -1.04 8.62
N GLU A 355 23.93 -0.18 8.94
CA GLU A 355 25.13 0.00 8.12
C GLU A 355 25.98 -1.30 8.04
N GLU A 356 25.91 -2.17 9.04
CA GLU A 356 26.56 -3.49 8.97
C GLU A 356 25.98 -4.42 7.89
N CYS A 357 24.76 -4.16 7.42
CA CYS A 357 24.14 -4.89 6.31
C CYS A 357 24.65 -4.43 4.92
N TRP A 358 25.53 -3.40 4.85
CA TRP A 358 26.08 -2.89 3.61
C TRP A 358 27.09 -3.82 2.98
N ASP A 359 26.87 -4.26 1.75
CA ASP A 359 27.84 -4.98 0.92
C ASP A 359 28.49 -4.03 -0.10
N ALA A 360 29.74 -3.65 0.14
CA ALA A 360 30.49 -2.77 -0.74
C ALA A 360 30.77 -3.39 -2.12
N SER A 361 30.77 -4.71 -2.27
CA SER A 361 31.00 -5.40 -3.54
C SER A 361 29.73 -5.39 -4.40
N ALA A 362 28.57 -5.63 -3.79
CA ALA A 362 27.28 -5.55 -4.43
C ALA A 362 26.78 -4.09 -4.56
N VAL A 363 27.32 -3.17 -3.77
CA VAL A 363 26.85 -1.77 -3.64
C VAL A 363 25.35 -1.74 -3.32
N LEU A 364 24.97 -2.50 -2.30
CA LEU A 364 23.60 -2.65 -1.83
C LEU A 364 23.60 -3.17 -0.39
N TYR A 365 22.53 -2.93 0.34
CA TYR A 365 22.29 -3.61 1.59
C TYR A 365 21.79 -5.04 1.32
N HIS A 366 22.08 -5.98 2.22
CA HIS A 366 21.59 -7.35 2.13
C HIS A 366 20.94 -7.80 3.42
N ASN A 367 19.94 -8.66 3.30
CA ASN A 367 19.46 -9.44 4.43
C ASN A 367 20.62 -10.29 4.98
N ARG A 368 20.62 -10.57 6.27
CA ARG A 368 21.61 -11.43 6.93
C ARG A 368 20.92 -12.42 7.87
N ASP A 369 21.57 -13.53 8.14
CA ASP A 369 21.10 -14.49 9.12
C ASP A 369 21.15 -13.86 10.53
N ARG A 370 20.08 -13.95 11.28
CA ARG A 370 19.89 -13.35 12.60
C ARG A 370 21.00 -13.66 13.60
N VAL A 371 21.51 -14.92 13.61
CA VAL A 371 22.49 -15.38 14.61
C VAL A 371 23.93 -15.19 14.16
N THR A 372 24.19 -15.36 12.86
CA THR A 372 25.56 -15.27 12.34
C THR A 372 25.92 -13.88 11.85
N HIS A 373 24.92 -12.99 11.66
CA HIS A 373 25.03 -11.66 11.07
C HIS A 373 25.75 -11.69 9.70
N ARG A 374 25.49 -12.73 8.90
CA ARG A 374 26.11 -12.94 7.59
C ARG A 374 25.06 -13.15 6.50
N SER A 375 25.47 -12.84 5.28
CA SER A 375 24.65 -12.93 4.07
C SER A 375 25.23 -13.99 3.11
N PRO A 376 25.13 -15.30 3.43
CA PRO A 376 25.62 -16.34 2.52
C PRO A 376 24.80 -16.38 1.24
N ALA A 377 25.48 -16.67 0.12
CA ALA A 377 24.80 -16.99 -1.14
C ALA A 377 24.27 -18.43 -1.09
N GLY A 378 23.12 -18.65 -1.71
CA GLY A 378 22.49 -19.96 -1.81
C GLY A 378 23.34 -20.98 -2.57
N LYS A 379 23.41 -22.20 -2.02
CA LYS A 379 24.08 -23.34 -2.68
C LYS A 379 23.24 -24.58 -2.50
N SER A 380 22.96 -25.29 -3.59
CA SER A 380 22.32 -26.62 -3.52
C SER A 380 23.32 -27.62 -2.94
N LEU A 381 22.91 -28.34 -1.92
CA LEU A 381 23.74 -29.31 -1.19
C LEU A 381 23.36 -30.74 -1.53
N ALA A 382 22.06 -31.03 -1.57
CA ALA A 382 21.55 -32.37 -1.71
C ALA A 382 20.18 -32.38 -2.39
N LYS A 383 19.85 -33.51 -3.06
CA LYS A 383 18.56 -33.74 -3.70
C LYS A 383 18.13 -35.19 -3.53
N GLN A 384 16.95 -35.42 -2.98
CA GLN A 384 16.34 -36.73 -2.82
C GLN A 384 15.02 -36.80 -3.59
N ARG A 385 14.73 -37.94 -4.22
CA ARG A 385 13.44 -38.24 -4.83
C ARG A 385 12.73 -39.30 -4.00
N GLY A 386 11.47 -39.03 -3.63
CA GLY A 386 10.69 -39.89 -2.75
C GLY A 386 11.31 -40.02 -1.36
N ILE A 387 11.11 -41.19 -0.76
CA ILE A 387 11.62 -41.54 0.57
C ILE A 387 13.04 -42.07 0.45
N GLY A 388 13.88 -41.82 1.45
CA GLY A 388 15.24 -42.39 1.50
C GLY A 388 16.19 -41.55 2.35
N THR A 389 17.38 -42.08 2.48
CA THR A 389 18.49 -41.47 3.20
C THR A 389 19.57 -41.05 2.21
N LEU A 390 20.11 -39.84 2.39
CA LEU A 390 21.08 -39.23 1.49
C LEU A 390 22.29 -38.72 2.26
N ALA A 391 23.46 -39.28 1.96
CA ALA A 391 24.74 -38.76 2.48
C ALA A 391 25.03 -37.39 1.82
N ALA A 392 25.05 -36.32 2.61
CA ALA A 392 25.33 -34.97 2.14
C ALA A 392 26.85 -34.65 2.22
N ASN A 393 27.50 -35.00 3.31
CA ASN A 393 28.95 -34.86 3.53
C ASN A 393 29.47 -33.45 3.19
N GLN A 394 28.76 -32.39 3.60
CA GLN A 394 29.12 -31.02 3.34
C GLN A 394 29.71 -30.38 4.59
N THR A 395 30.84 -29.70 4.45
CA THR A 395 31.46 -28.89 5.51
C THR A 395 31.46 -27.43 5.09
N PHE A 396 31.11 -26.55 6.00
CA PHE A 396 31.03 -25.12 5.78
C PHE A 396 32.12 -24.39 6.55
N LYS A 397 32.73 -23.37 5.94
CA LYS A 397 33.74 -22.54 6.60
C LYS A 397 33.18 -21.74 7.76
N GLN A 398 31.90 -21.45 7.72
CA GLN A 398 31.14 -20.69 8.71
C GLN A 398 29.79 -21.41 8.91
N PRO A 399 29.16 -21.27 10.07
CA PRO A 399 27.83 -21.81 10.29
C PRO A 399 26.83 -21.25 9.28
N VAL A 400 25.98 -22.11 8.72
CA VAL A 400 24.95 -21.74 7.74
C VAL A 400 23.59 -22.28 8.16
N ARG A 401 22.53 -21.55 7.79
CA ARG A 401 21.15 -22.00 7.92
C ARG A 401 20.74 -22.74 6.67
N LEU A 402 20.04 -23.86 6.85
CA LEU A 402 19.60 -24.70 5.75
C LEU A 402 18.15 -24.41 5.37
N LEU A 403 17.85 -24.56 4.10
CA LEU A 403 16.53 -24.48 3.54
C LEU A 403 16.18 -25.84 2.91
N VAL A 404 15.05 -26.41 3.33
CA VAL A 404 14.49 -27.65 2.78
C VAL A 404 13.29 -27.29 1.92
N ARG A 405 13.40 -27.56 0.61
CA ARG A 405 12.34 -27.31 -0.35
C ARG A 405 11.79 -28.62 -0.87
N LEU A 406 10.47 -28.84 -0.77
CA LEU A 406 9.75 -29.98 -1.28
C LEU A 406 8.98 -29.58 -2.55
N ASN A 407 9.26 -30.22 -3.68
CA ASN A 407 8.47 -30.09 -4.89
C ASN A 407 7.49 -31.25 -4.97
N LEU A 408 6.19 -30.97 -4.88
CA LEU A 408 5.11 -31.96 -4.79
C LEU A 408 4.45 -32.11 -6.16
N LYS A 409 4.19 -33.34 -6.57
CA LYS A 409 3.64 -33.67 -7.89
C LYS A 409 2.12 -33.94 -7.88
N SER A 410 1.51 -33.96 -6.72
CA SER A 410 0.07 -34.12 -6.58
C SER A 410 -0.45 -33.26 -5.41
N GLU A 411 -1.73 -32.93 -5.42
CA GLU A 411 -2.42 -32.19 -4.35
C GLU A 411 -2.72 -33.03 -3.11
N ALA A 412 -2.36 -34.33 -3.11
CA ALA A 412 -2.59 -35.20 -1.97
C ALA A 412 -1.84 -34.70 -0.74
N THR A 413 -2.48 -34.78 0.42
CA THR A 413 -1.89 -34.35 1.69
C THR A 413 -0.62 -35.15 1.99
N ARG A 414 0.48 -34.46 2.27
CA ARG A 414 1.75 -35.03 2.70
C ARG A 414 1.96 -34.84 4.20
N ARG A 415 2.70 -35.77 4.79
CA ARG A 415 3.21 -35.67 6.15
C ARG A 415 4.73 -35.88 6.11
N PRO A 416 5.47 -34.90 5.55
CA PRO A 416 6.91 -35.02 5.47
C PRO A 416 7.52 -35.03 6.88
N VAL A 417 8.52 -35.89 7.05
CA VAL A 417 9.47 -35.78 8.15
C VAL A 417 10.86 -35.80 7.50
N ILE A 418 11.59 -34.71 7.68
CA ILE A 418 12.95 -34.53 7.20
C ILE A 418 13.86 -34.44 8.42
N ILE A 419 14.86 -35.30 8.51
CA ILE A 419 15.84 -35.26 9.59
C ILE A 419 17.18 -34.83 9.01
N LEU A 420 17.72 -33.75 9.57
CA LEU A 420 19.02 -33.20 9.19
C LEU A 420 20.04 -33.60 10.24
N HIS A 421 21.00 -34.49 9.90
CA HIS A 421 22.07 -34.92 10.76
C HIS A 421 23.36 -34.15 10.41
N GLY A 422 23.99 -33.56 11.40
CA GLY A 422 25.19 -32.76 11.20
C GLY A 422 25.83 -32.29 12.50
N GLN A 423 26.49 -31.13 12.42
CA GLN A 423 27.17 -30.54 13.58
C GLN A 423 27.15 -29.01 13.50
N ASN A 424 27.17 -28.37 14.68
CA ASN A 424 27.53 -26.98 14.83
C ASN A 424 28.78 -26.89 15.72
N GLY A 425 29.93 -26.56 15.13
CA GLY A 425 31.22 -26.72 15.77
C GLY A 425 31.50 -28.20 16.10
N GLU A 426 31.69 -28.52 17.36
CA GLU A 426 31.87 -29.88 17.86
C GLU A 426 30.56 -30.53 18.33
N THR A 427 29.46 -29.79 18.39
CA THR A 427 28.16 -30.27 18.90
C THR A 427 27.41 -31.03 17.81
N PRO A 428 27.11 -32.33 17.99
CA PRO A 428 26.27 -33.08 17.07
C PRO A 428 24.85 -32.53 17.06
N LEU A 429 24.25 -32.49 15.86
CA LEU A 429 22.87 -32.02 15.63
C LEU A 429 22.05 -33.12 14.94
N SER A 430 20.78 -33.24 15.35
CA SER A 430 19.77 -34.03 14.67
C SER A 430 18.46 -33.22 14.73
N GLU A 431 18.17 -32.47 13.67
CA GLU A 431 17.00 -31.61 13.60
C GLU A 431 15.88 -32.30 12.81
N HIS A 432 14.69 -32.35 13.42
CA HIS A 432 13.48 -32.89 12.81
C HIS A 432 12.61 -31.75 12.29
N LEU A 433 12.31 -31.75 11.00
CA LEU A 433 11.38 -30.84 10.34
C LEU A 433 10.12 -31.62 9.95
N GLU A 434 9.02 -31.30 10.59
CA GLU A 434 7.72 -31.93 10.39
C GLU A 434 6.76 -31.02 9.61
N ARG A 435 5.57 -31.52 9.31
CA ARG A 435 4.56 -30.82 8.52
C ARG A 435 4.32 -29.37 8.98
N MET A 436 4.36 -29.10 10.27
CA MET A 436 4.08 -27.77 10.84
C MET A 436 5.24 -26.79 10.66
N ASP A 437 6.45 -27.27 10.42
CA ASP A 437 7.63 -26.45 10.17
C ASP A 437 7.68 -25.92 8.73
N PHE A 438 6.83 -26.49 7.85
CA PHE A 438 6.79 -26.11 6.44
C PHE A 438 5.75 -25.01 6.17
N GLN A 439 6.15 -24.01 5.42
CA GLN A 439 5.26 -23.11 4.69
C GLN A 439 4.76 -23.84 3.44
N TRP A 440 3.45 -23.85 3.21
CA TRP A 440 2.82 -24.61 2.12
C TRP A 440 2.31 -23.68 1.03
N GLY A 441 2.65 -24.00 -0.21
CA GLY A 441 2.15 -23.37 -1.43
C GLY A 441 1.70 -24.40 -2.47
N PRO A 442 1.14 -23.98 -3.60
CA PRO A 442 0.70 -24.87 -4.67
C PRO A 442 1.85 -25.73 -5.21
N GLY A 443 1.84 -27.05 -4.96
CA GLY A 443 2.88 -27.98 -5.39
C GLY A 443 4.26 -27.78 -4.75
N LEU A 444 4.31 -27.03 -3.66
CA LEU A 444 5.55 -26.63 -3.00
C LEU A 444 5.37 -26.58 -1.48
N ALA A 445 6.42 -26.99 -0.75
CA ALA A 445 6.54 -26.68 0.68
C ALA A 445 8.00 -26.34 1.00
N VAL A 446 8.22 -25.40 1.92
CA VAL A 446 9.56 -24.94 2.30
C VAL A 446 9.67 -24.82 3.81
N ALA A 447 10.76 -25.36 4.38
CA ALA A 447 11.12 -25.18 5.78
C ALA A 447 12.54 -24.62 5.89
N THR A 448 12.73 -23.72 6.84
CA THR A 448 14.05 -23.19 7.20
C THR A 448 14.51 -23.87 8.48
N SER A 449 15.78 -24.34 8.53
CA SER A 449 16.32 -24.96 9.75
C SER A 449 16.32 -23.97 10.91
N ARG A 450 16.00 -24.45 12.12
CA ARG A 450 16.15 -23.69 13.35
C ARG A 450 17.60 -23.61 13.76
N GLU A 451 18.34 -24.70 13.50
CA GLU A 451 19.74 -24.85 13.83
C GLU A 451 20.66 -24.31 12.73
N LEU A 452 21.89 -24.02 13.14
CA LEU A 452 23.00 -23.63 12.25
C LEU A 452 23.95 -24.81 12.09
N TYR A 453 24.47 -24.99 10.88
CA TYR A 453 25.31 -26.12 10.54
C TYR A 453 26.70 -25.68 10.11
N THR A 454 27.75 -26.21 10.78
CA THR A 454 29.15 -26.19 10.28
C THR A 454 29.43 -27.41 9.42
N ARG A 455 28.65 -28.50 9.60
CA ARG A 455 28.71 -29.71 8.79
C ARG A 455 27.34 -30.35 8.68
N LEU A 456 26.96 -30.76 7.47
CA LEU A 456 25.78 -31.59 7.20
C LEU A 456 26.27 -32.97 6.72
N ASP A 457 25.99 -34.00 7.50
CA ASP A 457 26.46 -35.36 7.23
C ASP A 457 25.45 -36.11 6.36
N GLU A 458 24.20 -36.18 6.84
CA GLU A 458 23.16 -37.01 6.25
C GLU A 458 21.79 -36.33 6.33
N VAL A 459 20.89 -36.66 5.39
CA VAL A 459 19.51 -36.21 5.40
C VAL A 459 18.59 -37.43 5.21
N GLU A 460 17.67 -37.64 6.14
CA GLU A 460 16.62 -38.64 6.04
C GLU A 460 15.33 -37.96 5.56
N VAL A 461 14.68 -38.56 4.56
CA VAL A 461 13.44 -38.09 3.94
C VAL A 461 12.38 -39.15 4.06
N SER A 462 11.27 -38.82 4.69
CA SER A 462 10.09 -39.71 4.80
C SER A 462 8.78 -38.93 4.58
N GLY A 463 7.67 -39.66 4.41
CA GLY A 463 6.34 -39.05 4.24
C GLY A 463 6.08 -38.37 2.90
N LEU A 464 6.92 -38.61 1.89
CA LEU A 464 6.76 -38.17 0.50
C LEU A 464 6.36 -39.30 -0.42
N ASP A 465 5.75 -38.99 -1.59
CA ASP A 465 5.52 -39.95 -2.68
C ASP A 465 6.79 -40.14 -3.52
N GLU A 466 6.86 -41.23 -4.28
CA GLU A 466 7.98 -41.56 -5.17
C GLU A 466 8.31 -40.47 -6.21
N ARG A 467 7.32 -39.63 -6.58
CA ARG A 467 7.48 -38.57 -7.59
C ARG A 467 7.87 -37.23 -6.97
N ASP A 468 7.69 -37.06 -5.66
CA ASP A 468 8.04 -35.84 -4.97
C ASP A 468 9.56 -35.70 -4.84
N GLN A 469 10.05 -34.51 -4.64
CA GLN A 469 11.48 -34.23 -4.54
C GLN A 469 11.75 -33.31 -3.36
N ALA A 470 12.75 -33.67 -2.57
CA ALA A 470 13.32 -32.80 -1.53
C ALA A 470 14.65 -32.22 -2.01
N PHE A 471 14.83 -30.95 -1.83
CA PHE A 471 16.07 -30.20 -2.09
C PHE A 471 16.55 -29.59 -0.79
N ILE A 472 17.81 -29.76 -0.50
CA ILE A 472 18.48 -29.14 0.65
C ILE A 472 19.49 -28.14 0.10
N GLN A 473 19.43 -26.90 0.59
CA GLN A 473 20.29 -25.83 0.15
C GLN A 473 20.64 -24.90 1.31
N ILE A 474 21.69 -24.12 1.14
CA ILE A 474 22.00 -22.98 2.03
C ILE A 474 20.94 -21.90 1.77
N MET A 475 20.41 -21.28 2.84
CA MET A 475 19.54 -20.12 2.74
C MET A 475 20.26 -19.00 2.00
N ASP A 476 19.61 -18.42 1.00
CA ASP A 476 20.21 -17.44 0.09
C ASP A 476 19.80 -16.02 0.47
N PHE A 477 20.78 -15.21 0.87
CA PHE A 477 20.59 -13.79 1.17
C PHE A 477 21.09 -12.87 0.05
N SER A 478 21.56 -13.43 -1.07
CA SER A 478 22.04 -12.64 -2.21
C SER A 478 20.93 -12.16 -3.16
N CYS A 479 19.66 -12.46 -2.86
CA CYS A 479 18.53 -11.95 -3.62
C CYS A 479 18.44 -10.43 -3.49
N GLU A 480 18.30 -9.74 -4.63
CA GLU A 480 18.18 -8.29 -4.68
C GLU A 480 16.74 -7.86 -4.94
N ASP A 481 16.17 -7.10 -4.03
CA ASP A 481 14.82 -6.57 -4.13
C ASP A 481 14.73 -5.09 -3.73
N ILE A 482 13.60 -4.45 -4.05
CA ILE A 482 13.38 -3.02 -3.85
C ILE A 482 13.46 -2.60 -2.37
N SER A 483 13.16 -3.50 -1.43
CA SER A 483 13.15 -3.18 0.00
C SER A 483 14.54 -2.86 0.54
N LEU A 484 15.58 -3.38 -0.12
CA LEU A 484 16.98 -3.14 0.25
C LEU A 484 17.45 -1.70 0.01
N PHE A 485 16.61 -0.86 -0.62
CA PHE A 485 16.86 0.58 -0.77
C PHE A 485 16.26 1.44 0.35
N LEU A 486 15.46 0.86 1.25
CA LEU A 486 14.82 1.63 2.32
C LEU A 486 15.78 2.38 3.27
N PRO A 487 17.02 1.92 3.52
CA PRO A 487 17.97 2.74 4.25
C PRO A 487 18.18 4.15 3.67
N ILE A 488 18.00 4.35 2.33
CA ILE A 488 18.04 5.69 1.72
C ILE A 488 16.86 6.54 2.22
N TRP A 489 15.64 5.96 2.22
CA TRP A 489 14.45 6.66 2.71
C TRP A 489 14.60 7.10 4.16
N ALA A 490 15.20 6.26 4.98
CA ALA A 490 15.46 6.54 6.38
C ALA A 490 16.62 7.54 6.62
N GLY A 491 17.40 7.90 5.58
CA GLY A 491 18.54 8.81 5.74
C GLY A 491 19.75 8.16 6.43
N ILE A 492 19.86 6.83 6.39
CA ILE A 492 20.92 6.07 7.07
C ILE A 492 22.27 6.17 6.37
N PRO A 493 22.39 5.86 5.05
CA PRO A 493 23.69 5.74 4.41
C PRO A 493 24.43 7.08 4.29
N ALA A 494 25.77 7.01 4.32
CA ALA A 494 26.61 8.14 4.01
C ALA A 494 26.42 8.59 2.54
N VAL A 495 26.60 9.87 2.23
CA VAL A 495 26.37 10.44 0.89
C VAL A 495 27.12 9.70 -0.21
N GLN A 496 28.35 9.28 0.03
CA GLN A 496 29.15 8.51 -0.94
C GLN A 496 28.55 7.12 -1.22
N HIS A 497 27.93 6.47 -0.25
CA HIS A 497 27.21 5.19 -0.45
C HIS A 497 25.96 5.42 -1.31
N VAL A 498 25.21 6.49 -1.06
CA VAL A 498 24.03 6.86 -1.88
C VAL A 498 24.41 7.10 -3.34
N GLN A 499 25.49 7.85 -3.58
CA GLN A 499 25.99 8.12 -4.94
C GLN A 499 26.39 6.83 -5.67
N ALA A 500 27.12 5.94 -4.96
CA ALA A 500 27.51 4.66 -5.52
C ALA A 500 26.30 3.77 -5.82
N LEU A 501 25.36 3.67 -4.87
CA LEU A 501 24.11 2.90 -4.98
C LEU A 501 23.24 3.42 -6.11
N LEU A 502 23.07 4.74 -6.24
CA LEU A 502 22.32 5.36 -7.32
C LEU A 502 22.86 4.92 -8.68
N ASN A 503 24.17 5.08 -8.92
CA ASN A 503 24.79 4.87 -10.23
C ASN A 503 24.99 3.39 -10.58
N ARG A 504 25.37 2.56 -9.61
CA ARG A 504 25.79 1.16 -9.85
C ARG A 504 24.68 0.15 -9.59
N THR A 505 23.56 0.57 -8.98
CA THR A 505 22.47 -0.32 -8.61
C THR A 505 21.11 0.20 -9.08
N LEU A 506 20.68 1.34 -8.55
CA LEU A 506 19.32 1.86 -8.77
C LEU A 506 19.06 2.26 -10.23
N LEU A 507 20.01 2.92 -10.87
CA LEU A 507 19.91 3.37 -12.27
C LEU A 507 20.57 2.40 -13.25
N ALA A 508 21.24 1.35 -12.77
CA ALA A 508 21.89 0.37 -13.63
C ALA A 508 20.86 -0.44 -14.43
N ALA A 509 21.00 -0.44 -15.76
CA ALA A 509 20.03 -1.06 -16.66
C ALA A 509 19.99 -2.59 -16.56
N ASP A 510 21.04 -3.22 -16.07
CA ASP A 510 21.11 -4.65 -15.79
C ASP A 510 20.59 -5.05 -14.41
N ARG A 511 20.22 -4.08 -13.56
CA ARG A 511 19.67 -4.30 -12.21
C ARG A 511 18.27 -3.69 -12.06
N PHE A 512 18.15 -2.43 -11.61
CA PHE A 512 16.88 -1.79 -11.28
C PHE A 512 16.48 -0.63 -12.21
N GLY A 513 17.36 -0.18 -13.10
CA GLY A 513 17.11 0.94 -14.00
C GLY A 513 16.13 0.57 -15.13
N ARG A 514 14.82 0.77 -14.94
CA ARG A 514 13.76 0.43 -15.91
C ARG A 514 12.96 1.65 -16.36
N PRO A 515 12.35 1.59 -17.57
CA PRO A 515 11.65 2.75 -18.17
C PRO A 515 10.47 3.26 -17.35
N PHE A 516 9.73 2.39 -16.61
CA PHE A 516 8.48 2.74 -15.96
C PHE A 516 8.56 2.79 -14.42
N GLY A 517 9.75 2.70 -13.84
CA GLY A 517 9.97 2.77 -12.41
C GLY A 517 10.97 1.70 -11.92
N ILE A 518 11.10 1.57 -10.61
CA ILE A 518 11.98 0.60 -9.98
C ILE A 518 11.19 -0.68 -9.76
N PRO A 519 11.62 -1.83 -10.35
CA PRO A 519 10.93 -3.11 -10.19
C PRO A 519 11.08 -3.69 -8.78
N ALA A 520 10.23 -4.64 -8.43
CA ALA A 520 10.29 -5.34 -7.16
C ALA A 520 11.61 -6.08 -6.95
N CYS A 521 12.21 -6.63 -8.02
CA CYS A 521 13.49 -7.35 -7.94
C CYS A 521 14.43 -6.92 -9.07
N ALA A 522 15.73 -7.12 -8.87
CA ALA A 522 16.74 -6.96 -9.92
C ALA A 522 16.51 -7.97 -11.07
N SER A 523 16.87 -7.57 -12.29
CA SER A 523 16.47 -8.29 -13.51
C SER A 523 17.36 -9.47 -13.91
N ALA A 524 18.53 -9.65 -13.34
CA ALA A 524 19.43 -10.71 -13.78
C ALA A 524 19.68 -11.74 -12.68
N PRO A 525 19.63 -13.05 -12.99
CA PRO A 525 20.39 -14.00 -12.20
C PRO A 525 21.88 -13.66 -12.35
N PRO A 526 22.72 -13.86 -11.30
CA PRO A 526 24.16 -13.65 -11.41
C PRO A 526 24.73 -14.40 -12.60
N ALA A 527 25.65 -13.75 -13.31
CA ALA A 527 26.25 -14.21 -14.55
C ALA A 527 26.70 -15.68 -14.47
N GLY A 528 26.16 -16.54 -15.32
CA GLY A 528 26.60 -17.92 -15.48
C GLY A 528 25.53 -18.98 -15.71
N LYS A 529 24.26 -18.74 -15.52
CA LYS A 529 23.22 -19.73 -15.80
C LYS A 529 22.25 -19.24 -16.88
N LYS A 530 22.34 -19.86 -18.07
CA LYS A 530 21.29 -19.77 -19.09
C LYS A 530 20.04 -20.48 -18.55
N SER A 531 19.23 -19.79 -17.75
CA SER A 531 17.86 -20.23 -17.49
C SER A 531 17.00 -19.76 -18.65
N LYS A 532 16.17 -20.66 -19.21
CA LYS A 532 15.05 -20.25 -20.05
C LYS A 532 14.21 -19.28 -19.21
N PRO A 533 13.88 -18.09 -19.75
CA PRO A 533 13.02 -17.17 -19.02
C PRO A 533 11.69 -17.87 -18.74
N ASP A 534 11.42 -18.18 -17.49
CA ASP A 534 10.11 -18.66 -17.06
C ASP A 534 9.21 -17.42 -17.06
N LEU A 535 8.29 -17.36 -18.02
CA LEU A 535 7.40 -16.21 -18.25
C LEU A 535 6.59 -15.80 -17.01
N ALA A 536 6.35 -16.74 -16.08
CA ALA A 536 5.65 -16.47 -14.82
C ALA A 536 6.53 -15.78 -13.78
N MET A 537 7.83 -16.07 -13.74
CA MET A 537 8.80 -15.40 -12.85
C MET A 537 9.02 -13.93 -13.24
N ASN A 538 8.84 -13.61 -14.53
CA ASN A 538 9.04 -12.27 -15.06
C ASN A 538 7.95 -11.24 -14.69
N SER A 539 6.72 -11.66 -14.36
CA SER A 539 5.63 -10.70 -14.14
C SER A 539 5.68 -10.04 -12.76
N THR A 540 5.97 -10.78 -11.70
CA THR A 540 5.95 -10.26 -10.32
C THR A 540 7.26 -9.58 -9.93
N CYS A 541 8.42 -10.13 -10.32
CA CYS A 541 9.71 -9.47 -10.13
C CYS A 541 9.83 -8.17 -10.92
N GLN A 542 9.15 -8.05 -12.06
CA GLN A 542 9.09 -6.84 -12.88
C GLN A 542 7.95 -5.88 -12.49
N ALA A 543 7.26 -6.14 -11.38
CA ALA A 543 6.23 -5.25 -10.89
C ALA A 543 6.82 -3.98 -10.27
N VAL A 544 6.35 -2.83 -10.72
CA VAL A 544 6.61 -1.51 -10.14
C VAL A 544 5.49 -1.21 -9.16
N HIS A 545 5.78 -1.32 -7.87
CA HIS A 545 4.88 -0.97 -6.78
C HIS A 545 5.06 0.50 -6.43
N LEU A 546 4.03 1.33 -6.69
CA LEU A 546 4.15 2.79 -6.49
C LEU A 546 4.46 3.18 -5.04
N PRO A 547 3.85 2.59 -3.97
CA PRO A 547 4.18 2.95 -2.60
C PRO A 547 5.67 2.78 -2.28
N TRP A 548 6.29 1.68 -2.73
CA TRP A 548 7.73 1.44 -2.57
C TRP A 548 8.59 2.45 -3.33
N ASN A 549 8.20 2.74 -4.58
CA ASN A 549 8.88 3.75 -5.39
C ASN A 549 8.78 5.15 -4.79
N VAL A 550 7.65 5.47 -4.13
CA VAL A 550 7.47 6.74 -3.41
C VAL A 550 8.44 6.86 -2.25
N LEU A 551 8.60 5.84 -1.41
CA LEU A 551 9.57 5.86 -0.31
C LEU A 551 11.00 6.10 -0.83
N ILE A 552 11.38 5.43 -1.92
CA ILE A 552 12.71 5.67 -2.54
C ILE A 552 12.81 7.10 -3.08
N GLY A 553 11.76 7.63 -3.71
CA GLY A 553 11.69 9.01 -4.19
C GLY A 553 11.84 10.03 -3.06
N GLU A 554 11.16 9.82 -1.94
CA GLU A 554 11.31 10.62 -0.71
C GLU A 554 12.75 10.56 -0.18
N GLY A 555 13.36 9.35 -0.18
CA GLY A 555 14.76 9.17 0.19
C GLY A 555 15.71 9.96 -0.71
N LEU A 556 15.50 9.92 -2.03
CA LEU A 556 16.31 10.72 -2.97
C LEU A 556 16.21 12.23 -2.66
N LEU A 557 15.01 12.70 -2.30
CA LEU A 557 14.81 14.10 -1.90
C LEU A 557 15.57 14.44 -0.61
N ALA A 558 15.59 13.55 0.38
CA ALA A 558 16.32 13.73 1.63
C ALA A 558 17.83 13.91 1.42
N TYR A 559 18.38 13.31 0.35
CA TYR A 559 19.78 13.48 -0.07
C TYR A 559 20.00 14.60 -1.10
N GLY A 560 19.00 15.44 -1.37
CA GLY A 560 19.10 16.54 -2.33
C GLY A 560 19.07 16.11 -3.80
N LEU A 561 18.80 14.84 -4.10
CA LEU A 561 18.75 14.27 -5.44
C LEU A 561 17.36 14.50 -6.08
N ARG A 562 16.97 15.79 -6.11
CA ARG A 562 15.63 16.22 -6.56
C ARG A 562 15.36 15.91 -8.03
N GLN A 563 16.37 16.01 -8.90
CA GLN A 563 16.22 15.72 -10.31
C GLN A 563 15.98 14.23 -10.56
N GLU A 564 16.65 13.36 -9.81
CA GLU A 564 16.49 11.92 -9.87
C GLU A 564 15.08 11.50 -9.36
N ALA A 565 14.60 12.14 -8.29
CA ALA A 565 13.24 11.96 -7.81
C ALA A 565 12.19 12.45 -8.83
N ALA A 566 12.44 13.55 -9.54
CA ALA A 566 11.59 14.03 -10.63
C ALA A 566 11.55 13.04 -11.81
N ASN A 567 12.71 12.52 -12.20
CA ASN A 567 12.82 11.50 -13.25
C ASN A 567 12.09 10.20 -12.87
N LEU A 568 12.19 9.78 -11.60
CA LEU A 568 11.42 8.63 -11.09
C LEU A 568 9.93 8.92 -11.17
N THR A 569 9.47 10.06 -10.66
CA THR A 569 8.07 10.48 -10.70
C THR A 569 7.53 10.49 -12.14
N ALA A 570 8.29 11.00 -13.10
CA ALA A 570 7.89 11.02 -14.51
C ALA A 570 7.72 9.62 -15.10
N ARG A 571 8.61 8.68 -14.76
CA ARG A 571 8.50 7.27 -15.18
C ARG A 571 7.24 6.62 -14.61
N LEU A 572 6.94 6.83 -13.32
CA LEU A 572 5.73 6.31 -12.67
C LEU A 572 4.46 6.90 -13.30
N MET A 573 4.42 8.22 -13.51
CA MET A 573 3.30 8.90 -14.17
C MET A 573 3.07 8.38 -15.60
N THR A 574 4.13 8.10 -16.35
CA THR A 574 4.02 7.55 -17.71
C THR A 574 3.31 6.19 -17.70
N ALA A 575 3.64 5.29 -16.75
CA ALA A 575 2.95 4.00 -16.59
C ALA A 575 1.46 4.19 -16.27
N VAL A 576 1.15 5.05 -15.29
CA VAL A 576 -0.22 5.33 -14.88
C VAL A 576 -1.05 5.90 -16.02
N ILE A 577 -0.55 6.95 -16.68
CA ILE A 577 -1.24 7.63 -17.79
C ILE A 577 -1.48 6.67 -18.96
N GLN A 578 -0.49 5.84 -19.32
CA GLN A 578 -0.64 4.85 -20.39
C GLN A 578 -1.84 3.92 -20.16
N ASN A 579 -2.05 3.46 -18.91
CA ASN A 579 -3.15 2.57 -18.56
C ASN A 579 -4.48 3.31 -18.47
N LEU A 580 -4.51 4.52 -17.92
CA LEU A 580 -5.72 5.35 -17.93
C LEU A 580 -6.21 5.62 -19.36
N LYS A 581 -5.31 5.91 -20.31
CA LYS A 581 -5.67 6.14 -21.73
C LYS A 581 -6.14 4.88 -22.43
N LYS A 582 -5.53 3.72 -22.16
CA LYS A 582 -5.81 2.48 -22.90
C LYS A 582 -6.89 1.63 -22.24
N GLN A 583 -6.94 1.61 -20.91
CA GLN A 583 -7.74 0.68 -20.12
C GLN A 583 -8.78 1.39 -19.24
N HIS A 584 -8.74 2.72 -19.15
CA HIS A 584 -9.60 3.55 -18.29
C HIS A 584 -9.56 3.12 -16.81
N ALA A 585 -8.39 2.65 -16.35
CA ALA A 585 -8.22 2.14 -14.98
C ALA A 585 -6.79 2.35 -14.47
N PHE A 586 -6.66 2.50 -13.15
CA PHE A 586 -5.42 2.28 -12.42
C PHE A 586 -5.24 0.78 -12.17
N TYR A 587 -4.01 0.36 -11.91
CA TYR A 587 -3.71 -1.03 -11.57
C TYR A 587 -2.86 -1.11 -10.32
N ARG A 588 -2.96 -2.23 -9.56
CA ARG A 588 -2.21 -2.44 -8.33
C ARG A 588 -0.70 -2.20 -8.48
N ALA A 589 -0.14 -2.61 -9.60
CA ALA A 589 1.25 -2.40 -9.99
C ALA A 589 1.37 -2.22 -11.50
N TYR A 590 2.57 -1.89 -11.97
CA TYR A 590 2.85 -1.69 -13.39
C TYR A 590 4.08 -2.47 -13.81
N HIS A 591 4.13 -2.96 -15.04
CA HIS A 591 5.28 -3.71 -15.55
C HIS A 591 6.44 -2.76 -15.86
N ALA A 592 7.59 -3.02 -15.30
CA ALA A 592 8.76 -2.12 -15.35
C ALA A 592 9.28 -1.82 -16.77
N GLU A 593 9.13 -2.77 -17.73
CA GLU A 593 9.60 -2.60 -19.12
C GLU A 593 8.50 -2.11 -20.07
N THR A 594 7.23 -2.44 -19.82
CA THR A 594 6.15 -2.16 -20.78
C THR A 594 5.16 -1.11 -20.28
N GLY A 595 5.18 -0.81 -18.99
CA GLY A 595 4.19 0.04 -18.33
C GLY A 595 2.79 -0.58 -18.24
N ALA A 596 2.60 -1.84 -18.63
CA ALA A 596 1.30 -2.49 -18.58
C ALA A 596 0.83 -2.69 -17.13
N GLY A 597 -0.46 -2.52 -16.88
CA GLY A 597 -1.06 -2.73 -15.56
C GLY A 597 -1.03 -4.20 -15.13
N ILE A 598 -0.75 -4.44 -13.86
CA ILE A 598 -0.67 -5.75 -13.21
C ILE A 598 -1.59 -5.76 -11.99
N GLY A 599 -2.36 -6.85 -11.81
CA GLY A 599 -3.20 -7.05 -10.63
C GLY A 599 -4.55 -6.31 -10.74
N GLU A 600 -5.12 -5.99 -9.59
CA GLU A 600 -6.47 -5.45 -9.45
C GLU A 600 -6.56 -4.03 -9.98
N ARG A 601 -7.70 -3.71 -10.62
CA ARG A 601 -7.97 -2.36 -11.10
C ARG A 601 -8.40 -1.45 -9.95
N ASN A 602 -8.05 -0.17 -10.08
CA ASN A 602 -8.42 0.89 -9.15
C ASN A 602 -8.02 0.58 -7.69
N ALA A 603 -6.96 -0.20 -7.52
CA ALA A 603 -6.36 -0.44 -6.21
C ALA A 603 -5.55 0.79 -5.75
N VAL A 604 -5.58 1.05 -4.44
CA VAL A 604 -4.91 2.21 -3.83
C VAL A 604 -3.42 2.30 -4.20
N GLN A 605 -2.74 1.15 -4.26
CA GLN A 605 -1.31 1.08 -4.54
C GLN A 605 -0.94 1.57 -5.96
N GLY A 606 -1.90 1.64 -6.88
CA GLY A 606 -1.67 2.00 -8.28
C GLY A 606 -2.09 3.41 -8.65
N LEU A 607 -2.57 4.23 -7.72
CA LEU A 607 -2.97 5.61 -7.97
C LEU A 607 -1.75 6.50 -8.20
N ALA A 608 -1.87 7.53 -9.04
CA ALA A 608 -0.76 8.43 -9.35
C ALA A 608 -0.19 9.09 -8.09
N PRO A 609 1.15 9.13 -7.90
CA PRO A 609 1.79 9.49 -6.63
C PRO A 609 1.82 11.00 -6.39
N LEU A 610 0.66 11.60 -6.12
CA LEU A 610 0.52 13.05 -5.90
C LEU A 610 1.43 13.57 -4.78
N GLY A 611 1.58 12.81 -3.67
CA GLY A 611 2.44 13.21 -2.56
C GLY A 611 3.88 13.40 -3.01
N LEU A 612 4.46 12.38 -3.64
CA LEU A 612 5.82 12.48 -4.18
C LEU A 612 5.94 13.60 -5.23
N PHE A 613 4.93 13.79 -6.08
CA PHE A 613 4.95 14.87 -7.06
C PHE A 613 5.04 16.24 -6.38
N LEU A 614 4.25 16.47 -5.32
CA LEU A 614 4.28 17.74 -4.56
C LEU A 614 5.61 17.91 -3.78
N ASP A 615 6.14 16.83 -3.21
CA ASP A 615 7.42 16.86 -2.49
C ASP A 615 8.59 17.15 -3.46
N VAL A 616 8.57 16.56 -4.67
CA VAL A 616 9.51 16.85 -5.77
C VAL A 616 9.37 18.29 -6.25
N LEU A 617 8.14 18.77 -6.39
CA LEU A 617 7.88 20.17 -6.73
C LEU A 617 8.31 21.12 -5.62
N GLY A 618 8.46 20.62 -4.38
CA GLY A 618 8.80 21.40 -3.19
C GLY A 618 7.65 22.27 -2.71
N VAL A 619 6.42 21.78 -2.75
CA VAL A 619 5.21 22.47 -2.29
C VAL A 619 4.52 21.63 -1.21
N GLU A 620 4.60 22.07 0.02
CA GLU A 620 3.89 21.49 1.16
C GLU A 620 2.79 22.45 1.63
N ILE A 621 1.54 22.06 1.37
CA ILE A 621 0.36 22.85 1.77
C ILE A 621 0.01 22.49 3.22
N GLN A 622 0.09 23.47 4.14
CA GLN A 622 -0.30 23.33 5.54
C GLN A 622 -1.73 23.84 5.77
N SER A 623 -2.14 24.86 5.05
CA SER A 623 -3.52 25.37 5.01
C SER A 623 -3.71 26.28 3.79
N SER A 624 -4.92 26.79 3.58
CA SER A 624 -5.14 27.84 2.57
C SER A 624 -4.42 29.16 2.86
N LYS A 625 -3.93 29.33 4.09
CA LYS A 625 -3.21 30.53 4.56
C LYS A 625 -1.72 30.30 4.80
N ARG A 626 -1.23 29.06 4.68
CA ARG A 626 0.15 28.72 5.04
C ARG A 626 0.68 27.58 4.19
N LEU A 627 1.87 27.75 3.64
CA LEU A 627 2.58 26.72 2.90
C LEU A 627 4.08 26.79 3.19
N ARG A 628 4.75 25.64 3.01
CA ARG A 628 6.21 25.55 3.01
C ARG A 628 6.68 25.29 1.59
N LEU A 629 7.70 25.98 1.17
CA LEU A 629 8.40 25.79 -0.10
C LEU A 629 9.78 25.23 0.16
N SER A 630 10.27 24.35 -0.73
CA SER A 630 11.64 23.85 -0.69
C SER A 630 12.24 23.69 -2.09
N GLY A 631 13.52 24.07 -2.22
CA GLY A 631 14.29 23.93 -3.46
C GLY A 631 13.67 24.67 -4.64
N LYS A 632 13.78 24.10 -5.84
CA LYS A 632 13.21 24.66 -7.10
C LYS A 632 12.37 23.62 -7.85
N ASN A 633 11.54 24.07 -8.78
CA ASN A 633 10.84 23.19 -9.70
C ASN A 633 11.83 22.44 -10.60
N PRO A 634 11.93 21.09 -10.51
CA PRO A 634 12.83 20.30 -11.36
C PRO A 634 12.22 19.93 -12.71
N PHE A 635 10.91 20.17 -12.89
CA PHE A 635 10.24 19.87 -14.16
C PHE A 635 10.52 20.96 -15.20
N PRO A 636 10.60 20.61 -16.50
CA PRO A 636 10.91 21.60 -17.55
C PRO A 636 9.74 22.52 -17.91
N TRP A 637 8.64 22.43 -17.20
CA TRP A 637 7.44 23.25 -17.38
C TRP A 637 6.99 23.87 -16.05
N PRO A 638 6.26 25.02 -16.08
CA PRO A 638 5.66 25.58 -14.88
C PRO A 638 4.55 24.68 -14.36
N VAL A 639 4.40 24.62 -13.03
CA VAL A 639 3.34 23.89 -12.35
C VAL A 639 2.56 24.82 -11.45
N THR A 640 1.23 24.82 -11.58
CA THR A 640 0.33 25.54 -10.69
C THR A 640 -0.41 24.56 -9.79
N VAL A 641 -0.37 24.82 -8.48
CA VAL A 641 -1.07 24.04 -7.46
C VAL A 641 -2.11 24.96 -6.79
N LYS A 642 -3.37 24.50 -6.70
CA LYS A 642 -4.45 25.27 -6.07
C LYS A 642 -5.11 24.48 -4.95
N TYR A 643 -5.41 25.18 -3.86
CA TYR A 643 -6.09 24.59 -2.70
C TYR A 643 -6.88 25.67 -1.93
N ARG A 644 -8.19 25.54 -1.82
CA ARG A 644 -9.07 26.45 -1.05
C ARG A 644 -8.80 27.94 -1.31
N GLY A 645 -8.59 28.32 -2.58
CA GLY A 645 -8.29 29.69 -2.99
C GLY A 645 -6.80 30.09 -2.93
N LEU A 646 -5.94 29.30 -2.30
CA LEU A 646 -4.50 29.44 -2.43
C LEU A 646 -4.09 28.97 -3.83
N THR A 647 -3.25 29.74 -4.51
CA THR A 647 -2.63 29.37 -5.78
C THR A 647 -1.12 29.53 -5.67
N VAL A 648 -0.38 28.49 -6.04
CA VAL A 648 1.08 28.47 -6.05
C VAL A 648 1.54 28.09 -7.44
N THR A 649 2.26 28.94 -8.13
CA THR A 649 2.82 28.66 -9.45
C THR A 649 4.34 28.60 -9.34
N ARG A 650 4.91 27.41 -9.55
CA ARG A 650 6.36 27.21 -9.58
C ARG A 650 6.87 27.16 -11.03
N GLN A 651 7.73 28.11 -11.35
CA GLN A 651 8.48 28.16 -12.60
C GLN A 651 9.92 27.64 -12.36
N ALA A 652 10.79 27.73 -13.34
CA ALA A 652 12.18 27.25 -13.22
C ALA A 652 13.00 28.02 -12.17
N GLU A 653 12.80 29.34 -12.06
CA GLU A 653 13.61 30.24 -11.22
C GLU A 653 12.77 31.16 -10.33
N LYS A 654 11.45 30.95 -10.34
CA LYS A 654 10.52 31.86 -9.64
C LYS A 654 9.29 31.10 -9.14
N THR A 655 8.86 31.42 -7.93
CA THR A 655 7.59 30.96 -7.37
C THR A 655 6.67 32.13 -7.11
N GLU A 656 5.44 32.07 -7.62
CA GLU A 656 4.38 33.01 -7.40
C GLU A 656 3.30 32.40 -6.52
N ILE A 657 2.86 33.13 -5.50
CA ILE A 657 1.84 32.68 -4.53
C ILE A 657 0.74 33.72 -4.49
N ILE A 658 -0.51 33.28 -4.57
CA ILE A 658 -1.70 34.12 -4.40
C ILE A 658 -2.54 33.46 -3.29
N PHE A 659 -2.73 34.19 -2.20
CA PHE A 659 -3.57 33.74 -1.11
C PHE A 659 -5.05 34.08 -1.32
N PRO A 660 -5.99 33.42 -0.62
CA PRO A 660 -7.42 33.69 -0.76
C PRO A 660 -7.85 35.11 -0.45
N ASN A 661 -7.09 35.84 0.38
CA ASN A 661 -7.31 37.25 0.71
C ASN A 661 -6.79 38.22 -0.37
N GLY A 662 -6.23 37.71 -1.49
CA GLY A 662 -5.68 38.50 -2.58
C GLY A 662 -4.23 38.94 -2.41
N GLN A 663 -3.59 38.65 -1.27
CA GLN A 663 -2.15 38.92 -1.08
C GLN A 663 -1.32 38.04 -2.01
N THR A 664 -0.30 38.63 -2.60
CA THR A 664 0.61 37.97 -3.55
C THR A 664 2.05 38.06 -3.08
N PHE A 665 2.77 36.94 -3.28
CA PHE A 665 4.20 36.85 -3.01
C PHE A 665 4.91 36.35 -4.27
N SER A 666 6.13 36.83 -4.47
CA SER A 666 7.01 36.41 -5.54
C SER A 666 8.39 36.10 -4.96
N LEU A 667 8.85 34.88 -5.10
CA LEU A 667 10.11 34.40 -4.54
C LEU A 667 11.01 33.90 -5.68
N ASN A 668 12.31 34.15 -5.56
CA ASN A 668 13.29 33.56 -6.47
C ASN A 668 13.67 32.16 -5.97
N ASP A 669 13.72 31.20 -6.86
CA ASP A 669 14.12 29.82 -6.58
C ASP A 669 15.64 29.62 -6.87
N PRO A 670 16.34 28.70 -6.15
CA PRO A 670 15.81 27.82 -5.11
C PRO A 670 15.46 28.57 -3.82
N THR A 671 14.35 28.17 -3.20
CA THR A 671 13.90 28.75 -1.94
C THR A 671 13.52 27.69 -0.92
N ASP A 672 13.87 27.93 0.33
CA ASP A 672 13.39 27.20 1.50
C ASP A 672 12.73 28.21 2.44
N ALA A 673 11.41 28.24 2.41
CA ALA A 673 10.65 29.26 3.13
C ALA A 673 9.28 28.75 3.57
N VAL A 674 8.83 29.26 4.73
CA VAL A 674 7.42 29.17 5.13
C VAL A 674 6.76 30.50 4.81
N VAL A 675 5.72 30.48 3.99
CA VAL A 675 4.97 31.66 3.58
C VAL A 675 3.56 31.56 4.14
N PHE A 676 3.11 32.63 4.81
CA PHE A 676 1.78 32.64 5.43
C PHE A 676 1.16 34.03 5.42
N VAL A 677 -0.14 34.06 5.60
CA VAL A 677 -0.94 35.30 5.80
C VAL A 677 -1.83 35.10 7.04
N ASP A 678 -2.17 36.19 7.67
CA ASP A 678 -3.00 36.22 8.89
C ASP A 678 -4.46 35.78 8.65
#